data_a5c5e94cea8c97c3cda5d7b56acdb8da
#
_entry.id   a5c5e94cea8c97c3cda5d7b56acdb8da
#
_cell.length_a   1.000
_cell.length_b   1.000
_cell.length_c   1.000
_cell.angle_alpha   90.00
_cell.angle_beta   90.00
_cell.angle_gamma   90.00
#
_symmetry.space_group_name_H-M   'P 1'
#
loop_
_entity.id
_entity.type
_entity.pdbx_description
1 polymer ?
#
loop_
_entity_poly.entity_id
_entity_poly.type
_entity_poly.pdbx_seq_one_letter_code
_entity_poly.pdbx_strand_id
1 'polypeptide(L)'
;MAKKSPLQKFLIVTSTFLGLFAIAVLIASPLAKYFLEKYDQYLFGREVTIERAYVNIFTGYVSLHNVKMSEAKSDTIFLSSVSIHANINRYKLFWREVEISRLTFEKPWVKFTQNKREFNIDDLIERFTPNKSPNSSSSWNVEFIGIKIAEGELHFIDKVIPIKYFIKEVTIEALGKLDEGDTIATRFNFLSGIGTGEMKGYFTVNTKSLDYHYDVVVEDYDLDIIRQYIWELINYGMFRAHLNANVKVRGNFNSQESMSGSGRLALNDFHFGKTTTNDYAAFEKLELVVEELNPAKKKYLFDSIVLTRPFFKYEIYDSLDNIARLFGKRGSNITDVTRQVGRFNLVIEVVRYVKVLSNNFFRSNFKINRLEIKDGNFKFNDYSLSDKFSIEGLPISLVADSVNKSDQRVKVVIRAGIQPYGKGSIQLSINPKDSADFDMDYRFEKIPVSIFNPYLLTYTSFPLDRGTIELNGKWNVREGMIQSSNHVVIIDPRVSKRAKNKDMMWLPMPLIMALVREQGNVIDYEIPITGNLNNPKFHWRDAVFDLLKNIFVKPPTTPYRLEVRKLESEIEESLTLKWEMRQSTLDKGQVKFLKKIDAFLKSNSNAVMTVNPVTYAEKEKEQILFFETKKKYFMLTQPQASKLLSLQDSMKVEKMSVKDSSLVRLLSKNISDTVMFSIQEKCVNFVGSKIVAERLDQLIKKRSVLFISYFKEDGTDKQIKMHESANDIPYNGFSHFKLGYEEGIPEAVRDAYHQLNDLNKRSIRKKYKKYRNAGPLVAN
;
A
#
# COMPACT_ATOMS: atom_id res chain seq x y z
N MET A 1 -17.26 -50.61 87.12
CA MET A 1 -17.27 -49.75 85.95
C MET A 1 -18.12 -48.53 86.27
N ALA A 2 -17.55 -47.35 86.42
CA ALA A 2 -18.33 -46.12 86.70
C ALA A 2 -19.16 -45.75 85.52
N LYS A 3 -20.48 -45.60 85.69
CA LYS A 3 -21.42 -45.11 84.65
C LYS A 3 -21.07 -43.66 84.35
N LYS A 4 -20.57 -43.40 83.14
CA LYS A 4 -20.25 -42.04 82.66
C LYS A 4 -21.55 -41.16 82.66
N SER A 5 -21.43 -39.93 83.18
CA SER A 5 -22.55 -39.02 83.27
C SER A 5 -23.10 -38.65 81.83
N PRO A 6 -24.37 -38.27 81.72
CA PRO A 6 -24.91 -37.86 80.38
C PRO A 6 -24.07 -36.80 79.72
N LEU A 7 -23.54 -35.85 80.49
CA LEU A 7 -22.65 -34.79 80.04
C LEU A 7 -21.36 -35.30 79.45
N GLN A 8 -20.71 -36.35 80.13
CA GLN A 8 -19.50 -37.01 79.65
C GLN A 8 -19.74 -37.78 78.34
N LYS A 9 -20.90 -38.44 78.21
CA LYS A 9 -21.30 -39.10 76.97
C LYS A 9 -21.51 -38.12 75.84
N PHE A 10 -22.15 -37.04 76.10
CA PHE A 10 -22.34 -35.93 75.14
C PHE A 10 -21.04 -35.35 74.72
N LEU A 11 -20.13 -35.00 75.61
CA LEU A 11 -18.78 -34.47 75.28
C LEU A 11 -17.96 -35.47 74.48
N ILE A 12 -18.00 -36.81 74.82
CA ILE A 12 -17.27 -37.81 74.05
C ILE A 12 -17.84 -37.94 72.62
N VAL A 13 -19.18 -37.99 72.51
CA VAL A 13 -19.84 -38.06 71.16
C VAL A 13 -19.52 -36.79 70.34
N THR A 14 -19.61 -35.64 70.93
CA THR A 14 -19.31 -34.35 70.26
C THR A 14 -17.80 -34.22 69.88
N SER A 15 -16.91 -34.65 70.83
CA SER A 15 -15.44 -34.64 70.50
C SER A 15 -15.08 -35.68 69.42
N THR A 16 -15.72 -36.88 69.46
CA THR A 16 -15.53 -37.94 68.46
C THR A 16 -16.07 -37.44 67.10
N PHE A 17 -17.23 -36.81 67.11
CA PHE A 17 -17.81 -36.23 65.91
C PHE A 17 -16.95 -35.05 65.34
N LEU A 18 -16.47 -34.14 66.20
CA LEU A 18 -15.51 -33.10 65.82
C LEU A 18 -14.18 -33.66 65.35
N GLY A 19 -13.67 -34.76 65.98
CA GLY A 19 -12.47 -35.45 65.54
C GLY A 19 -12.63 -36.09 64.14
N LEU A 20 -13.70 -36.85 63.93
CA LEU A 20 -14.03 -37.44 62.62
C LEU A 20 -14.26 -36.38 61.56
N PHE A 21 -14.90 -35.28 61.93
CA PHE A 21 -15.09 -34.12 61.11
C PHE A 21 -13.80 -33.43 60.68
N ALA A 22 -12.89 -33.18 61.63
CA ALA A 22 -11.58 -32.63 61.35
C ALA A 22 -10.74 -33.55 60.45
N ILE A 23 -10.80 -34.87 60.66
CA ILE A 23 -10.20 -35.88 59.80
C ILE A 23 -10.78 -35.84 58.39
N ALA A 24 -12.09 -35.77 58.24
CA ALA A 24 -12.75 -35.68 56.94
C ALA A 24 -12.34 -34.43 56.15
N VAL A 25 -12.21 -33.28 56.83
CA VAL A 25 -11.74 -32.03 56.20
C VAL A 25 -10.27 -32.14 55.80
N LEU A 26 -9.41 -32.72 56.62
CA LEU A 26 -7.99 -32.90 56.36
C LEU A 26 -7.71 -33.87 55.20
N ILE A 27 -8.52 -34.94 55.10
CA ILE A 27 -8.35 -35.99 54.07
C ILE A 27 -9.02 -35.56 52.73
N ALA A 28 -10.04 -34.71 52.71
CA ALA A 28 -10.79 -34.35 51.51
C ALA A 28 -9.88 -33.77 50.39
N SER A 29 -8.94 -32.93 50.77
CA SER A 29 -8.04 -32.25 49.79
C SER A 29 -7.04 -33.23 49.14
N PRO A 30 -6.24 -34.02 49.86
CA PRO A 30 -5.32 -34.98 49.23
C PRO A 30 -6.10 -36.09 48.47
N LEU A 31 -7.28 -36.47 48.98
CA LEU A 31 -8.12 -37.45 48.32
C LEU A 31 -8.66 -36.95 46.96
N ALA A 32 -9.09 -35.74 46.91
CA ALA A 32 -9.54 -35.11 45.67
C ALA A 32 -8.40 -35.03 44.62
N LYS A 33 -7.20 -34.60 45.06
CA LYS A 33 -6.00 -34.64 44.19
C LYS A 33 -5.74 -36.05 43.66
N TYR A 34 -5.68 -37.05 44.56
CA TYR A 34 -5.42 -38.41 44.18
C TYR A 34 -6.46 -38.97 43.19
N PHE A 35 -7.73 -38.70 43.39
CA PHE A 35 -8.79 -39.13 42.47
C PHE A 35 -8.68 -38.46 41.12
N LEU A 36 -8.44 -37.16 41.08
CA LEU A 36 -8.32 -36.40 39.81
C LEU A 36 -7.11 -36.89 39.00
N GLU A 37 -5.95 -37.13 39.63
CA GLU A 37 -4.75 -37.63 38.94
C GLU A 37 -4.84 -39.13 38.59
N LYS A 38 -5.49 -39.96 39.44
CA LYS A 38 -5.63 -41.40 39.15
C LYS A 38 -6.63 -41.72 38.08
N TYR A 39 -7.71 -40.97 37.99
CA TYR A 39 -8.79 -41.18 37.04
C TYR A 39 -8.78 -40.15 35.91
N ASP A 40 -7.71 -39.43 35.70
CA ASP A 40 -7.55 -38.39 34.69
C ASP A 40 -7.82 -38.89 33.26
N GLN A 41 -7.29 -40.07 32.89
CA GLN A 41 -7.55 -40.73 31.62
C GLN A 41 -9.04 -41.09 31.43
N TYR A 42 -9.70 -41.50 32.53
CA TYR A 42 -11.15 -41.80 32.48
C TYR A 42 -11.98 -40.51 32.40
N LEU A 43 -11.63 -39.50 33.16
CA LEU A 43 -12.36 -38.22 33.24
C LEU A 43 -12.12 -37.34 32.03
N PHE A 44 -10.88 -37.14 31.63
CA PHE A 44 -10.47 -36.18 30.63
C PHE A 44 -9.89 -36.82 29.36
N GLY A 45 -9.48 -38.08 29.39
CA GLY A 45 -8.75 -38.74 28.30
C GLY A 45 -7.30 -38.27 28.18
N ARG A 46 -6.79 -37.56 29.19
CA ARG A 46 -5.49 -36.87 29.16
C ARG A 46 -4.87 -36.94 30.57
N GLU A 47 -3.55 -36.89 30.60
CA GLU A 47 -2.82 -36.79 31.85
C GLU A 47 -2.99 -35.43 32.51
N VAL A 48 -3.35 -35.41 33.77
CA VAL A 48 -3.51 -34.19 34.57
C VAL A 48 -2.62 -34.26 35.82
N THR A 49 -1.80 -33.27 36.04
CA THR A 49 -0.98 -33.12 37.22
C THR A 49 -1.38 -31.89 38.05
N ILE A 50 -1.48 -32.04 39.34
CA ILE A 50 -1.93 -31.01 40.27
C ILE A 50 -0.92 -30.93 41.41
N GLU A 51 -0.35 -29.77 41.68
CA GLU A 51 0.62 -29.62 42.78
C GLU A 51 -0.09 -29.73 44.13
N ARG A 52 -1.16 -28.93 44.31
CA ARG A 52 -1.95 -28.92 45.56
C ARG A 52 -3.44 -28.77 45.25
N ALA A 53 -4.25 -29.50 46.02
CA ALA A 53 -5.68 -29.34 46.02
C ALA A 53 -6.18 -28.89 47.40
N TYR A 54 -7.16 -28.01 47.41
CA TYR A 54 -7.91 -27.62 48.60
C TYR A 54 -9.40 -27.82 48.33
N VAL A 55 -10.07 -28.55 49.22
CA VAL A 55 -11.50 -28.81 49.10
C VAL A 55 -12.18 -28.50 50.42
N ASN A 56 -13.16 -27.59 50.36
CA ASN A 56 -14.02 -27.28 51.47
C ASN A 56 -15.39 -27.98 51.26
N ILE A 57 -15.59 -29.09 51.95
CA ILE A 57 -16.81 -29.91 51.83
C ILE A 57 -18.09 -29.20 52.30
N PHE A 58 -17.95 -28.13 53.12
CA PHE A 58 -19.11 -27.36 53.64
C PHE A 58 -19.60 -26.31 52.68
N THR A 59 -18.70 -25.66 52.02
CA THR A 59 -19.04 -24.61 51.06
C THR A 59 -19.16 -25.13 49.63
N GLY A 60 -18.61 -26.30 49.35
CA GLY A 60 -18.47 -26.83 47.99
C GLY A 60 -17.33 -26.15 47.21
N TYR A 61 -16.47 -25.36 47.90
CA TYR A 61 -15.38 -24.67 47.24
C TYR A 61 -14.18 -25.66 47.02
N VAL A 62 -13.71 -25.68 45.77
CA VAL A 62 -12.53 -26.44 45.33
C VAL A 62 -11.51 -25.48 44.74
N SER A 63 -10.25 -25.63 45.14
CA SER A 63 -9.12 -24.90 44.58
C SER A 63 -7.99 -25.83 44.25
N LEU A 64 -7.57 -25.85 43.00
CA LEU A 64 -6.46 -26.66 42.49
C LEU A 64 -5.34 -25.70 42.08
N HIS A 65 -4.12 -25.95 42.52
CA HIS A 65 -2.94 -25.10 42.26
C HIS A 65 -1.95 -25.80 41.34
N ASN A 66 -1.34 -25.01 40.45
CA ASN A 66 -0.37 -25.44 39.43
C ASN A 66 -0.85 -26.68 38.65
N VAL A 67 -2.02 -26.54 38.07
CA VAL A 67 -2.64 -27.60 37.27
C VAL A 67 -2.02 -27.61 35.86
N LYS A 68 -1.62 -28.79 35.41
CA LYS A 68 -1.17 -29.01 34.04
C LYS A 68 -1.95 -30.17 33.43
N MET A 69 -2.34 -30.01 32.18
CA MET A 69 -3.01 -31.03 31.35
C MET A 69 -2.21 -31.22 30.09
N SER A 70 -1.88 -32.44 29.74
CA SER A 70 -1.16 -32.77 28.51
C SER A 70 -2.11 -32.89 27.29
N GLU A 71 -1.55 -32.87 26.11
CA GLU A 71 -2.29 -33.25 24.89
C GLU A 71 -2.60 -34.75 24.91
N ALA A 72 -3.63 -35.18 24.20
CA ALA A 72 -4.00 -36.58 24.12
C ALA A 72 -2.82 -37.45 23.61
N LYS A 73 -2.42 -38.46 24.35
CA LYS A 73 -1.34 -39.40 24.01
C LYS A 73 0.04 -38.72 23.79
N SER A 74 0.32 -37.62 24.47
CA SER A 74 1.54 -36.85 24.34
C SER A 74 1.87 -36.21 25.68
N ASP A 75 3.17 -36.05 25.98
CA ASP A 75 3.67 -35.31 27.16
C ASP A 75 3.67 -33.78 26.96
N THR A 76 3.23 -33.32 25.77
CA THR A 76 3.15 -31.88 25.46
C THR A 76 2.04 -31.21 26.26
N ILE A 77 2.36 -30.14 26.98
CA ILE A 77 1.35 -29.40 27.76
C ILE A 77 0.34 -28.72 26.80
N PHE A 78 -0.93 -29.02 26.99
CA PHE A 78 -2.06 -28.37 26.35
C PHE A 78 -2.57 -27.15 27.14
N LEU A 79 -2.77 -27.36 28.46
CA LEU A 79 -3.27 -26.35 29.39
C LEU A 79 -2.37 -26.35 30.64
N SER A 80 -1.99 -25.14 31.09
CA SER A 80 -1.48 -24.99 32.47
C SER A 80 -2.21 -23.80 33.11
N SER A 81 -2.44 -23.84 34.42
CA SER A 81 -3.04 -22.76 35.18
C SER A 81 -2.43 -22.64 36.54
N VAL A 82 -2.17 -21.43 37.02
CA VAL A 82 -1.66 -21.17 38.37
C VAL A 82 -2.67 -21.66 39.40
N SER A 83 -3.94 -21.38 39.19
CA SER A 83 -5.01 -21.97 40.02
C SER A 83 -6.31 -22.13 39.23
N ILE A 84 -7.07 -23.15 39.63
CA ILE A 84 -8.45 -23.37 39.12
C ILE A 84 -9.35 -23.43 40.36
N HIS A 85 -10.37 -22.58 40.39
CA HIS A 85 -11.34 -22.50 41.46
C HIS A 85 -12.71 -22.91 40.96
N ALA A 86 -13.40 -23.75 41.73
CA ALA A 86 -14.75 -24.17 41.41
C ALA A 86 -15.65 -24.09 42.65
N ASN A 87 -16.87 -23.64 42.49
CA ASN A 87 -17.93 -23.71 43.50
C ASN A 87 -18.94 -24.75 43.06
N ILE A 88 -18.98 -25.87 43.77
CA ILE A 88 -19.85 -27.01 43.49
C ILE A 88 -21.08 -26.94 44.41
N ASN A 89 -22.28 -27.07 43.83
CA ASN A 89 -23.52 -27.15 44.60
C ASN A 89 -23.62 -28.53 45.26
N ARG A 90 -23.15 -28.59 46.55
CA ARG A 90 -23.11 -29.86 47.29
C ARG A 90 -24.48 -30.55 47.46
N TYR A 91 -25.57 -29.80 47.46
CA TYR A 91 -26.91 -30.38 47.63
C TYR A 91 -27.33 -31.20 46.42
N LYS A 92 -27.01 -30.74 45.21
CA LYS A 92 -27.32 -31.44 43.94
C LYS A 92 -26.53 -32.77 43.80
N LEU A 93 -25.39 -32.91 44.47
CA LEU A 93 -24.65 -34.16 44.45
C LEU A 93 -25.47 -35.37 44.96
N PHE A 94 -26.44 -35.15 45.87
CA PHE A 94 -27.32 -36.20 46.36
C PHE A 94 -28.23 -36.77 45.24
N TRP A 95 -28.50 -35.97 44.22
CA TRP A 95 -29.31 -36.37 43.02
C TRP A 95 -28.45 -36.75 41.81
N ARG A 96 -27.12 -36.97 42.04
CA ARG A 96 -26.13 -37.26 40.97
C ARG A 96 -25.99 -36.14 39.95
N GLU A 97 -26.25 -34.91 40.36
CA GLU A 97 -26.02 -33.72 39.58
C GLU A 97 -24.80 -32.95 40.12
N VAL A 98 -23.82 -32.67 39.26
CA VAL A 98 -22.65 -31.85 39.58
C VAL A 98 -22.89 -30.47 38.95
N GLU A 99 -23.45 -29.56 39.76
CA GLU A 99 -23.63 -28.18 39.35
C GLU A 99 -22.42 -27.35 39.82
N ILE A 100 -21.70 -26.78 38.84
CA ILE A 100 -20.56 -25.87 39.11
C ILE A 100 -21.05 -24.45 38.85
N SER A 101 -21.34 -23.69 39.91
CA SER A 101 -21.90 -22.37 39.85
C SER A 101 -20.89 -21.34 39.36
N ARG A 102 -19.62 -21.52 39.60
CA ARG A 102 -18.53 -20.69 39.09
C ARG A 102 -17.27 -21.52 38.93
N LEU A 103 -16.71 -21.54 37.71
CA LEU A 103 -15.41 -22.12 37.42
C LEU A 103 -14.45 -21.01 37.00
N THR A 104 -13.38 -20.78 37.77
CA THR A 104 -12.41 -19.69 37.51
C THR A 104 -11.05 -20.30 37.23
N PHE A 105 -10.44 -19.90 36.12
CA PHE A 105 -9.06 -20.19 35.76
C PHE A 105 -8.22 -18.92 35.94
N GLU A 106 -7.19 -19.01 36.77
CA GLU A 106 -6.23 -17.91 36.98
C GLU A 106 -4.95 -18.15 36.21
N LYS A 107 -4.58 -17.18 35.41
CA LYS A 107 -3.40 -17.21 34.55
C LYS A 107 -3.29 -18.51 33.75
N PRO A 108 -4.37 -18.95 33.10
CA PRO A 108 -4.26 -20.14 32.26
C PRO A 108 -3.43 -19.84 31.03
N TRP A 109 -2.53 -20.78 30.71
CA TRP A 109 -1.83 -20.84 29.44
C TRP A 109 -2.41 -22.00 28.64
N VAL A 110 -2.89 -21.74 27.43
CA VAL A 110 -3.54 -22.75 26.58
C VAL A 110 -2.95 -22.73 25.19
N LYS A 111 -2.66 -23.91 24.64
CA LYS A 111 -2.11 -24.07 23.29
C LYS A 111 -3.09 -24.81 22.40
N PHE A 112 -3.72 -24.09 21.48
CA PHE A 112 -4.53 -24.66 20.41
C PHE A 112 -3.65 -24.97 19.19
N THR A 113 -3.69 -26.20 18.74
CA THR A 113 -3.00 -26.62 17.51
C THR A 113 -4.02 -27.16 16.53
N GLN A 114 -4.00 -26.62 15.32
CA GLN A 114 -4.80 -27.10 14.21
C GLN A 114 -3.91 -27.84 13.20
N ASN A 115 -4.34 -29.00 12.76
CA ASN A 115 -3.74 -29.74 11.66
C ASN A 115 -4.85 -30.14 10.68
N LYS A 116 -4.91 -29.47 9.53
CA LYS A 116 -6.01 -29.60 8.56
C LYS A 116 -7.37 -29.29 9.21
N ARG A 117 -8.19 -30.32 9.45
CA ARG A 117 -9.54 -30.19 10.03
C ARG A 117 -9.62 -30.60 11.51
N GLU A 118 -8.52 -31.01 12.08
CA GLU A 118 -8.46 -31.54 13.46
C GLU A 118 -7.82 -30.51 14.38
N PHE A 119 -8.48 -30.24 15.49
CA PHE A 119 -7.92 -29.48 16.59
C PHE A 119 -7.42 -30.42 17.67
N ASN A 120 -6.37 -30.02 18.35
CA ASN A 120 -5.87 -30.77 19.53
C ASN A 120 -6.85 -30.78 20.72
N ILE A 121 -8.06 -30.25 20.57
CA ILE A 121 -9.14 -30.24 21.58
C ILE A 121 -10.36 -31.06 21.17
N ASP A 122 -10.37 -31.64 19.97
CA ASP A 122 -11.56 -32.34 19.44
C ASP A 122 -12.00 -33.52 20.34
N ASP A 123 -11.05 -34.22 20.93
CA ASP A 123 -11.29 -35.28 21.92
C ASP A 123 -12.02 -34.78 23.20
N LEU A 124 -11.66 -33.58 23.68
CA LEU A 124 -12.34 -32.94 24.81
C LEU A 124 -13.75 -32.48 24.42
N ILE A 125 -13.89 -31.89 23.24
CA ILE A 125 -15.21 -31.46 22.73
C ILE A 125 -16.14 -32.68 22.60
N GLU A 126 -15.68 -33.76 21.98
CA GLU A 126 -16.47 -34.98 21.81
C GLU A 126 -16.85 -35.57 23.18
N ARG A 127 -15.92 -35.57 24.14
CA ARG A 127 -16.16 -36.14 25.48
C ARG A 127 -17.19 -35.36 26.31
N PHE A 128 -17.15 -34.01 26.22
CA PHE A 128 -18.03 -33.16 27.03
C PHE A 128 -19.30 -32.70 26.28
N THR A 129 -19.42 -33.00 24.99
CA THR A 129 -20.67 -32.75 24.26
C THR A 129 -21.71 -33.81 24.60
N PRO A 130 -22.90 -33.45 25.09
CA PRO A 130 -23.93 -34.43 25.42
C PRO A 130 -24.34 -35.25 24.19
N ASN A 131 -23.99 -36.54 24.17
CA ASN A 131 -24.46 -37.45 23.14
C ASN A 131 -25.99 -37.63 23.31
N LYS A 132 -26.77 -37.27 22.27
CA LYS A 132 -28.22 -37.47 22.20
C LYS A 132 -28.61 -38.94 21.98
N SER A 133 -27.78 -39.88 22.42
CA SER A 133 -28.17 -41.32 22.36
C SER A 133 -29.09 -41.62 23.53
N PRO A 134 -30.34 -42.10 23.28
CA PRO A 134 -31.30 -42.39 24.33
C PRO A 134 -30.87 -43.48 25.32
N ASN A 135 -29.75 -44.16 25.07
CA ASN A 135 -29.32 -45.34 25.84
C ASN A 135 -28.00 -45.15 26.65
N SER A 136 -27.44 -43.91 26.75
CA SER A 136 -26.29 -43.71 27.62
C SER A 136 -26.75 -43.47 29.07
N SER A 137 -26.75 -44.49 29.87
CA SER A 137 -26.91 -44.44 31.34
C SER A 137 -25.64 -43.83 32.00
N SER A 138 -25.23 -42.63 31.66
CA SER A 138 -24.28 -41.92 32.50
C SER A 138 -24.98 -41.44 33.76
N SER A 139 -24.58 -41.95 34.86
CA SER A 139 -25.26 -41.79 36.16
C SER A 139 -25.07 -40.39 36.76
N TRP A 140 -24.35 -39.48 36.13
CA TRP A 140 -24.06 -38.14 36.61
C TRP A 140 -24.28 -37.08 35.53
N ASN A 141 -25.02 -36.02 35.89
CA ASN A 141 -25.21 -34.86 35.03
C ASN A 141 -24.29 -33.71 35.51
N VAL A 142 -23.48 -33.11 34.62
CA VAL A 142 -22.57 -32.00 34.95
C VAL A 142 -23.08 -30.74 34.26
N GLU A 143 -23.35 -29.69 35.05
CA GLU A 143 -23.82 -28.40 34.60
C GLU A 143 -22.86 -27.29 35.05
N PHE A 144 -22.45 -26.42 34.11
CA PHE A 144 -21.66 -25.23 34.35
C PHE A 144 -22.55 -23.99 34.25
N ILE A 145 -22.62 -23.17 35.32
CA ILE A 145 -23.42 -21.95 35.32
C ILE A 145 -22.58 -20.74 34.93
N GLY A 146 -21.33 -20.66 35.35
CA GLY A 146 -20.43 -19.54 35.02
C GLY A 146 -18.98 -19.96 34.86
N ILE A 147 -18.32 -19.40 33.87
CA ILE A 147 -16.89 -19.61 33.62
C ILE A 147 -16.19 -18.26 33.62
N LYS A 148 -15.07 -18.17 34.35
CA LYS A 148 -14.21 -17.00 34.35
C LYS A 148 -12.79 -17.39 34.02
N ILE A 149 -12.17 -16.67 33.12
CA ILE A 149 -10.71 -16.70 32.82
C ILE A 149 -10.17 -15.34 33.27
N ALA A 150 -9.10 -15.34 34.02
CA ALA A 150 -8.42 -14.15 34.49
C ALA A 150 -6.94 -14.18 34.11
N GLU A 151 -6.49 -13.13 33.42
CA GLU A 151 -5.10 -12.94 32.99
C GLU A 151 -4.52 -14.14 32.20
N GLY A 152 -5.32 -14.74 31.32
CA GLY A 152 -4.95 -15.90 30.54
C GLY A 152 -4.04 -15.58 29.37
N GLU A 153 -3.39 -16.60 28.84
CA GLU A 153 -2.60 -16.54 27.61
C GLU A 153 -3.02 -17.70 26.70
N LEU A 154 -3.36 -17.40 25.44
CA LEU A 154 -3.86 -18.37 24.48
C LEU A 154 -3.00 -18.36 23.24
N HIS A 155 -2.37 -19.48 22.91
CA HIS A 155 -1.55 -19.71 21.74
C HIS A 155 -2.31 -20.48 20.67
N PHE A 156 -2.25 -20.02 19.43
CA PHE A 156 -2.80 -20.70 18.27
C PHE A 156 -1.68 -21.03 17.28
N ILE A 157 -1.62 -22.29 16.87
CA ILE A 157 -0.66 -22.78 15.88
C ILE A 157 -1.43 -23.55 14.80
N ASP A 158 -1.31 -23.08 13.54
CA ASP A 158 -1.76 -23.86 12.38
C ASP A 158 -0.54 -24.57 11.78
N LYS A 159 -0.62 -25.91 11.61
CA LYS A 159 0.49 -26.71 11.07
C LYS A 159 0.50 -26.76 9.53
N VAL A 160 -0.61 -26.40 8.89
CA VAL A 160 -0.74 -26.41 7.42
C VAL A 160 -0.27 -25.08 6.84
N ILE A 161 -0.70 -23.98 7.44
CA ILE A 161 -0.17 -22.66 7.18
C ILE A 161 0.68 -22.32 8.39
N PRO A 162 1.99 -22.03 8.26
CA PRO A 162 2.88 -21.89 9.41
C PRO A 162 2.60 -20.61 10.22
N ILE A 163 1.43 -20.59 10.86
CA ILE A 163 0.94 -19.46 11.66
C ILE A 163 1.17 -19.76 13.12
N LYS A 164 1.76 -18.78 13.79
CA LYS A 164 1.89 -18.73 15.24
C LYS A 164 1.35 -17.41 15.72
N TYR A 165 0.30 -17.45 16.50
CA TYR A 165 -0.32 -16.27 17.06
C TYR A 165 -0.72 -16.53 18.51
N PHE A 166 -0.64 -15.52 19.35
CA PHE A 166 -1.12 -15.60 20.71
C PHE A 166 -1.76 -14.31 21.18
N ILE A 167 -2.63 -14.42 22.14
CA ILE A 167 -3.24 -13.31 22.88
C ILE A 167 -2.92 -13.47 24.35
N LYS A 168 -2.76 -12.35 25.03
CA LYS A 168 -2.36 -12.28 26.45
C LYS A 168 -3.33 -11.44 27.25
N GLU A 169 -3.21 -11.51 28.59
CA GLU A 169 -4.08 -10.81 29.53
C GLU A 169 -5.56 -11.09 29.28
N VAL A 170 -5.83 -12.32 28.80
CA VAL A 170 -7.18 -12.75 28.43
C VAL A 170 -8.06 -12.80 29.67
N THR A 171 -9.09 -11.97 29.70
CA THR A 171 -10.15 -12.00 30.68
C THR A 171 -11.46 -12.35 29.97
N ILE A 172 -12.09 -13.45 30.39
CA ILE A 172 -13.39 -13.88 29.89
C ILE A 172 -14.29 -14.13 31.08
N GLU A 173 -15.48 -13.59 31.07
CA GLU A 173 -16.51 -13.86 32.06
C GLU A 173 -17.79 -14.24 31.34
N ALA A 174 -18.04 -15.53 31.30
CA ALA A 174 -19.29 -16.08 30.82
C ALA A 174 -20.28 -16.17 31.99
N LEU A 175 -21.32 -15.37 31.91
CA LEU A 175 -22.48 -15.47 32.81
C LEU A 175 -23.41 -16.53 32.22
N GLY A 176 -23.78 -17.52 33.03
CA GLY A 176 -24.73 -18.54 32.61
C GLY A 176 -26.06 -17.95 32.17
N LYS A 177 -27.03 -18.83 31.89
CA LYS A 177 -28.34 -18.48 31.36
C LYS A 177 -28.91 -17.18 31.97
N LEU A 178 -29.11 -16.17 31.13
CA LEU A 178 -29.83 -14.96 31.51
C LEU A 178 -31.31 -15.30 31.64
N ASP A 179 -31.89 -15.09 32.80
CA ASP A 179 -33.32 -15.17 33.12
C ASP A 179 -34.04 -16.38 32.50
N GLU A 180 -33.83 -17.58 33.05
CA GLU A 180 -34.49 -18.83 32.60
C GLU A 180 -34.45 -19.12 31.08
N GLY A 181 -33.74 -18.28 30.30
CA GLY A 181 -33.58 -18.37 28.85
C GLY A 181 -32.40 -19.24 28.44
N ASP A 182 -32.36 -19.62 27.15
CA ASP A 182 -31.29 -20.40 26.53
C ASP A 182 -30.11 -19.49 26.04
N THR A 183 -29.97 -18.28 26.56
CA THR A 183 -28.98 -17.30 26.11
C THR A 183 -27.79 -17.23 27.09
N ILE A 184 -26.59 -17.44 26.56
CA ILE A 184 -25.32 -17.26 27.26
C ILE A 184 -24.78 -15.85 26.92
N ALA A 185 -24.37 -15.10 27.95
CA ALA A 185 -23.71 -13.82 27.81
C ALA A 185 -22.27 -13.91 28.24
N THR A 186 -21.37 -13.34 27.48
CA THR A 186 -19.94 -13.37 27.73
C THR A 186 -19.34 -11.98 27.54
N ARG A 187 -18.57 -11.52 28.52
CA ARG A 187 -17.68 -10.37 28.38
C ARG A 187 -16.26 -10.89 28.16
N PHE A 188 -15.53 -10.21 27.32
CA PHE A 188 -14.14 -10.54 27.06
C PHE A 188 -13.28 -9.29 26.89
N ASN A 189 -12.02 -9.43 27.27
CA ASN A 189 -10.97 -8.46 27.01
C ASN A 189 -9.66 -9.22 26.82
N PHE A 190 -8.83 -8.82 25.85
CA PHE A 190 -7.49 -9.36 25.67
C PHE A 190 -6.59 -8.40 24.89
N LEU A 191 -5.29 -8.56 25.06
CA LEU A 191 -4.27 -7.85 24.32
C LEU A 191 -3.67 -8.76 23.24
N SER A 192 -3.24 -8.17 22.14
CA SER A 192 -2.42 -8.87 21.15
C SER A 192 -1.10 -9.33 21.80
N GLY A 193 -0.69 -10.55 21.54
CA GLY A 193 0.60 -11.08 21.97
C GLY A 193 1.75 -10.66 21.05
N ILE A 194 1.44 -10.30 19.81
CA ILE A 194 2.37 -9.83 18.78
C ILE A 194 1.98 -8.38 18.46
N GLY A 195 2.94 -7.45 18.57
CA GLY A 195 2.68 -6.03 18.35
C GLY A 195 1.83 -5.39 19.45
N THR A 196 1.00 -4.44 19.05
CA THR A 196 0.07 -3.69 19.94
C THR A 196 -1.37 -4.12 19.73
N GLY A 197 -2.25 -3.68 20.60
CA GLY A 197 -3.69 -3.70 20.41
C GLY A 197 -4.48 -4.42 21.48
N GLU A 198 -5.66 -3.88 21.75
CA GLU A 198 -6.64 -4.40 22.69
C GLU A 198 -7.94 -4.73 21.93
N MET A 199 -8.56 -5.85 22.32
CA MET A 199 -9.91 -6.19 21.87
C MET A 199 -10.77 -6.50 23.09
N LYS A 200 -11.89 -5.78 23.21
CA LYS A 200 -12.85 -5.95 24.31
C LYS A 200 -14.26 -5.96 23.77
N GLY A 201 -15.14 -6.67 24.45
CA GLY A 201 -16.52 -6.71 23.98
C GLY A 201 -17.45 -7.54 24.81
N TYR A 202 -18.64 -7.59 24.29
CA TYR A 202 -19.76 -8.35 24.83
C TYR A 202 -20.33 -9.24 23.73
N PHE A 203 -20.56 -10.49 24.06
CA PHE A 203 -21.10 -11.50 23.16
C PHE A 203 -22.27 -12.20 23.81
N THR A 204 -23.35 -12.38 23.08
CA THR A 204 -24.47 -13.24 23.48
C THR A 204 -24.74 -14.28 22.40
N VAL A 205 -25.12 -15.47 22.82
CA VAL A 205 -25.60 -16.53 21.94
C VAL A 205 -26.78 -17.26 22.55
N ASN A 206 -27.81 -17.45 21.77
CA ASN A 206 -28.90 -18.37 22.14
C ASN A 206 -28.52 -19.80 21.74
N THR A 207 -28.42 -20.71 22.71
CA THR A 207 -27.95 -22.06 22.49
C THR A 207 -28.90 -22.96 21.70
N LYS A 208 -30.18 -22.56 21.58
CA LYS A 208 -31.17 -23.29 20.80
C LYS A 208 -31.33 -22.74 19.38
N SER A 209 -31.55 -21.42 19.26
CA SER A 209 -31.78 -20.78 17.97
C SER A 209 -30.47 -20.50 17.23
N LEU A 210 -29.33 -20.45 17.95
CA LEU A 210 -28.00 -20.07 17.48
C LEU A 210 -27.89 -18.63 17.01
N ASP A 211 -28.85 -17.78 17.45
CA ASP A 211 -28.75 -16.35 17.25
C ASP A 211 -27.65 -15.75 18.11
N TYR A 212 -26.86 -14.86 17.53
CA TYR A 212 -25.78 -14.18 18.24
C TYR A 212 -25.85 -12.67 18.13
N HIS A 213 -25.27 -12.02 19.12
CA HIS A 213 -25.00 -10.58 19.12
C HIS A 213 -23.60 -10.30 19.66
N TYR A 214 -22.84 -9.47 18.91
CA TYR A 214 -21.52 -8.96 19.28
C TYR A 214 -21.56 -7.43 19.41
N ASP A 215 -20.97 -6.91 20.47
CA ASP A 215 -20.62 -5.50 20.62
C ASP A 215 -19.12 -5.46 20.94
N VAL A 216 -18.30 -5.04 19.96
CA VAL A 216 -16.85 -5.20 20.00
C VAL A 216 -16.16 -3.87 19.75
N VAL A 217 -15.22 -3.57 20.63
CA VAL A 217 -14.29 -2.44 20.51
C VAL A 217 -12.90 -3.00 20.30
N VAL A 218 -12.22 -2.52 19.27
CA VAL A 218 -10.83 -2.86 18.92
C VAL A 218 -10.02 -1.58 18.90
N GLU A 219 -8.92 -1.54 19.61
CA GLU A 219 -8.07 -0.37 19.76
C GLU A 219 -6.64 -0.71 19.34
N ASP A 220 -6.14 0.00 18.31
CA ASP A 220 -4.78 -0.08 17.78
C ASP A 220 -4.26 -1.52 17.57
N TYR A 221 -5.09 -2.39 17.02
CA TYR A 221 -4.79 -3.81 16.89
C TYR A 221 -3.88 -4.07 15.69
N ASP A 222 -2.67 -4.53 15.95
CA ASP A 222 -1.69 -4.89 14.92
C ASP A 222 -2.17 -6.08 14.09
N LEU A 223 -2.25 -5.89 12.79
CA LEU A 223 -2.70 -6.89 11.82
C LEU A 223 -1.55 -7.79 11.29
N ASP A 224 -0.43 -7.92 12.01
CA ASP A 224 0.68 -8.79 11.62
C ASP A 224 0.25 -10.26 11.41
N ILE A 225 -0.80 -10.68 12.09
CA ILE A 225 -1.40 -12.01 11.86
C ILE A 225 -1.80 -12.18 10.38
N ILE A 226 -2.32 -11.13 9.72
CA ILE A 226 -2.68 -11.18 8.30
C ILE A 226 -1.44 -11.39 7.45
N ARG A 227 -0.32 -10.77 7.80
CA ARG A 227 0.96 -10.95 7.13
C ARG A 227 1.36 -12.42 7.04
N GLN A 228 1.20 -13.19 8.13
CA GLN A 228 1.54 -14.61 8.15
C GLN A 228 0.72 -15.42 7.15
N TYR A 229 -0.55 -15.06 6.93
CA TYR A 229 -1.41 -15.72 5.94
C TYR A 229 -1.09 -15.35 4.50
N ILE A 230 -0.82 -14.07 4.22
CA ILE A 230 -0.60 -13.60 2.85
C ILE A 230 0.82 -13.85 2.34
N TRP A 231 1.76 -14.13 3.24
CA TRP A 231 3.18 -14.35 2.88
C TRP A 231 3.40 -15.44 1.83
N GLU A 232 2.65 -16.53 1.90
CA GLU A 232 2.74 -17.62 0.93
C GLU A 232 1.87 -17.41 -0.33
N LEU A 233 0.94 -16.45 -0.28
CA LEU A 233 -0.04 -16.23 -1.33
C LEU A 233 0.37 -15.14 -2.32
N ILE A 234 1.16 -14.19 -1.88
CA ILE A 234 1.49 -12.97 -2.62
C ILE A 234 2.97 -12.68 -2.50
N ASN A 235 3.60 -12.32 -3.63
CA ASN A 235 5.01 -11.93 -3.67
C ASN A 235 5.19 -10.48 -3.18
N TYR A 236 5.28 -10.29 -1.88
CA TYR A 236 5.52 -8.98 -1.26
C TYR A 236 6.64 -9.07 -0.22
N GLY A 237 7.18 -7.93 0.20
CA GLY A 237 8.25 -7.86 1.20
C GLY A 237 7.82 -7.29 2.53
N MET A 238 6.76 -6.46 2.55
CA MET A 238 6.27 -5.78 3.74
C MET A 238 4.76 -5.64 3.76
N PHE A 239 4.18 -5.88 4.93
CA PHE A 239 2.80 -5.55 5.26
C PHE A 239 2.75 -4.99 6.69
N ARG A 240 2.02 -3.91 6.90
CA ARG A 240 1.72 -3.32 8.20
C ARG A 240 0.35 -2.65 8.15
N ALA A 241 -0.43 -2.82 9.20
CA ALA A 241 -1.69 -2.11 9.39
C ALA A 241 -2.15 -2.22 10.84
N HIS A 242 -2.88 -1.23 11.32
CA HIS A 242 -3.50 -1.19 12.64
C HIS A 242 -5.01 -1.01 12.50
N LEU A 243 -5.78 -1.84 13.19
CA LEU A 243 -7.23 -1.81 13.16
C LEU A 243 -7.79 -1.13 14.41
N ASN A 244 -8.65 -0.15 14.19
CA ASN A 244 -9.56 0.38 15.21
C ASN A 244 -11.00 0.08 14.76
N ALA A 245 -11.82 -0.44 15.66
CA ALA A 245 -13.20 -0.73 15.36
C ALA A 245 -14.11 -0.53 16.57
N ASN A 246 -15.32 -0.09 16.31
CA ASN A 246 -16.41 -0.10 17.27
C ASN A 246 -17.64 -0.56 16.51
N VAL A 247 -17.97 -1.84 16.62
CA VAL A 247 -18.95 -2.49 15.76
C VAL A 247 -19.93 -3.34 16.56
N LYS A 248 -21.18 -3.29 16.12
CA LYS A 248 -22.26 -4.14 16.60
C LYS A 248 -22.70 -5.07 15.50
N VAL A 249 -22.69 -6.35 15.77
CA VAL A 249 -23.01 -7.39 14.80
C VAL A 249 -24.04 -8.34 15.41
N ARG A 250 -25.03 -8.71 14.65
CA ARG A 250 -26.02 -9.74 15.01
C ARG A 250 -26.28 -10.67 13.83
N GLY A 251 -26.58 -11.89 14.11
CA GLY A 251 -26.85 -12.88 13.06
C GLY A 251 -27.20 -14.24 13.67
N ASN A 252 -27.11 -15.26 12.82
CA ASN A 252 -27.37 -16.65 13.20
C ASN A 252 -26.26 -17.56 12.66
N PHE A 253 -25.71 -18.44 13.48
CA PHE A 253 -24.63 -19.34 13.07
C PHE A 253 -25.01 -20.35 12.00
N ASN A 254 -26.32 -20.64 11.81
CA ASN A 254 -26.79 -21.51 10.75
C ASN A 254 -26.84 -20.81 9.38
N SER A 255 -26.77 -19.48 9.35
CA SER A 255 -26.88 -18.69 8.11
C SER A 255 -25.91 -17.53 8.12
N GLN A 256 -24.82 -17.61 7.35
CA GLN A 256 -23.85 -16.53 7.20
C GLN A 256 -24.47 -15.25 6.59
N GLU A 257 -25.50 -15.41 5.75
CA GLU A 257 -26.19 -14.26 5.14
C GLU A 257 -27.09 -13.50 6.12
N SER A 258 -27.48 -14.12 7.24
CA SER A 258 -28.35 -13.49 8.25
C SER A 258 -27.66 -12.39 9.03
N MET A 259 -26.35 -12.22 8.88
CA MET A 259 -25.60 -11.20 9.57
C MET A 259 -26.06 -9.78 9.24
N SER A 260 -26.18 -8.96 10.28
CA SER A 260 -26.39 -7.52 10.17
C SER A 260 -25.39 -6.81 11.08
N GLY A 261 -24.72 -5.79 10.54
CA GLY A 261 -23.69 -5.06 11.26
C GLY A 261 -23.81 -3.55 11.07
N SER A 262 -23.38 -2.80 12.09
CA SER A 262 -23.24 -1.35 12.04
C SER A 262 -22.06 -0.93 12.91
N GLY A 263 -21.57 0.29 12.72
CA GLY A 263 -20.48 0.83 13.52
C GLY A 263 -19.42 1.55 12.71
N ARG A 264 -18.27 1.77 13.35
CA ARG A 264 -17.12 2.47 12.76
C ARG A 264 -15.94 1.52 12.70
N LEU A 265 -15.27 1.50 11.55
CA LEU A 265 -13.99 0.82 11.36
C LEU A 265 -12.97 1.84 10.83
N ALA A 266 -11.76 1.78 11.35
CA ALA A 266 -10.64 2.56 10.85
C ALA A 266 -9.42 1.65 10.72
N LEU A 267 -8.84 1.61 9.52
CA LEU A 267 -7.56 0.97 9.26
C LEU A 267 -6.52 2.08 9.16
N ASN A 268 -5.53 2.04 10.04
CA ASN A 268 -4.50 3.07 10.16
C ASN A 268 -3.14 2.52 9.74
N ASP A 269 -2.27 3.43 9.28
CA ASP A 269 -0.86 3.15 8.98
C ASP A 269 -0.68 1.90 8.09
N PHE A 270 -1.51 1.82 7.05
CA PHE A 270 -1.46 0.71 6.11
C PHE A 270 -0.27 0.85 5.17
N HIS A 271 0.56 -0.16 5.12
CA HIS A 271 1.67 -0.29 4.20
C HIS A 271 1.70 -1.68 3.57
N PHE A 272 1.77 -1.72 2.27
CA PHE A 272 1.93 -2.95 1.50
C PHE A 272 2.95 -2.70 0.37
N GLY A 273 4.09 -3.36 0.43
CA GLY A 273 5.18 -3.04 -0.50
C GLY A 273 6.31 -4.06 -0.53
N LYS A 274 7.41 -3.65 -1.12
CA LYS A 274 8.65 -4.44 -1.20
C LYS A 274 9.49 -4.33 0.06
N THR A 275 9.59 -3.15 0.61
CA THR A 275 10.40 -2.81 1.80
C THR A 275 9.70 -1.72 2.59
N THR A 276 10.21 -1.38 3.75
CA THR A 276 9.69 -0.30 4.61
C THR A 276 9.67 1.09 3.96
N THR A 277 10.36 1.27 2.85
CA THR A 277 10.47 2.55 2.11
C THR A 277 9.96 2.46 0.68
N ASN A 278 9.46 1.30 0.25
CA ASN A 278 9.04 1.06 -1.12
C ASN A 278 7.69 0.36 -1.18
N ASP A 279 6.65 1.15 -0.94
CA ASP A 279 5.27 0.68 -0.99
C ASP A 279 4.74 0.52 -2.42
N TYR A 280 3.82 -0.42 -2.61
CA TYR A 280 2.91 -0.49 -3.75
C TYR A 280 1.59 0.23 -3.44
N ALA A 281 1.10 0.05 -2.22
CA ALA A 281 -0.07 0.72 -1.69
C ALA A 281 0.15 1.08 -0.23
N ALA A 282 -0.20 2.29 0.16
CA ALA A 282 -0.15 2.76 1.54
C ALA A 282 -1.25 3.78 1.77
N PHE A 283 -1.67 3.97 3.00
CA PHE A 283 -2.51 5.09 3.40
C PHE A 283 -2.36 5.35 4.90
N GLU A 284 -2.57 6.58 5.29
CA GLU A 284 -2.57 6.94 6.70
C GLU A 284 -3.80 6.39 7.40
N LYS A 285 -4.99 6.58 6.82
CA LYS A 285 -6.26 6.14 7.41
C LYS A 285 -7.31 5.83 6.34
N LEU A 286 -7.93 4.67 6.46
CA LEU A 286 -9.21 4.35 5.82
C LEU A 286 -10.29 4.30 6.91
N GLU A 287 -11.27 5.16 6.84
CA GLU A 287 -12.39 5.20 7.79
C GLU A 287 -13.70 4.84 7.11
N LEU A 288 -14.42 3.90 7.71
CA LEU A 288 -15.72 3.43 7.27
C LEU A 288 -16.72 3.65 8.40
N VAL A 289 -17.76 4.42 8.16
CA VAL A 289 -18.91 4.57 9.08
C VAL A 289 -20.09 3.84 8.45
N VAL A 290 -20.42 2.71 9.04
CA VAL A 290 -21.45 1.79 8.55
C VAL A 290 -22.75 2.05 9.32
N GLU A 291 -23.81 2.43 8.62
CA GLU A 291 -25.16 2.54 9.19
C GLU A 291 -25.84 1.17 9.27
N GLU A 292 -25.88 0.44 8.18
CA GLU A 292 -26.43 -0.90 8.12
C GLU A 292 -25.71 -1.74 7.03
N LEU A 293 -25.18 -2.86 7.43
CA LEU A 293 -24.64 -3.90 6.56
C LEU A 293 -25.50 -5.15 6.73
N ASN A 294 -26.30 -5.50 5.73
CA ASN A 294 -27.24 -6.63 5.81
C ASN A 294 -27.29 -7.37 4.47
N PRO A 295 -26.46 -8.41 4.29
CA PRO A 295 -26.41 -9.18 3.06
C PRO A 295 -27.74 -9.87 2.70
N ALA A 296 -28.45 -10.44 3.69
CA ALA A 296 -29.74 -11.10 3.47
C ALA A 296 -30.80 -10.15 2.89
N LYS A 297 -30.84 -8.92 3.40
CA LYS A 297 -31.73 -7.86 2.90
C LYS A 297 -31.14 -7.08 1.73
N LYS A 298 -29.93 -7.45 1.28
CA LYS A 298 -29.18 -6.74 0.23
C LYS A 298 -29.04 -5.24 0.50
N LYS A 299 -28.79 -4.85 1.76
CA LYS A 299 -28.62 -3.47 2.20
C LYS A 299 -27.19 -3.21 2.59
N TYR A 300 -26.57 -2.17 2.00
CA TYR A 300 -25.22 -1.73 2.27
C TYR A 300 -25.23 -0.21 2.39
N LEU A 301 -25.49 0.27 3.62
CA LEU A 301 -25.66 1.68 3.91
C LEU A 301 -24.43 2.19 4.69
N PHE A 302 -23.76 3.16 4.10
CA PHE A 302 -22.61 3.83 4.71
C PHE A 302 -22.92 5.31 4.89
N ASP A 303 -22.64 5.84 6.07
CA ASP A 303 -22.63 7.28 6.28
C ASP A 303 -21.42 7.89 5.56
N SER A 304 -20.23 7.33 5.77
CA SER A 304 -19.04 7.84 5.11
C SER A 304 -17.99 6.74 4.83
N ILE A 305 -17.26 6.94 3.74
CA ILE A 305 -16.04 6.22 3.39
C ILE A 305 -14.98 7.29 3.08
N VAL A 306 -13.97 7.40 3.94
CA VAL A 306 -12.91 8.41 3.81
C VAL A 306 -11.55 7.74 3.79
N LEU A 307 -10.76 8.04 2.75
CA LEU A 307 -9.39 7.55 2.58
C LEU A 307 -8.43 8.74 2.62
N THR A 308 -7.56 8.76 3.61
CA THR A 308 -6.62 9.86 3.89
C THR A 308 -5.21 9.49 3.49
N ARG A 309 -4.59 10.35 2.70
CA ARG A 309 -3.23 10.22 2.15
C ARG A 309 -2.94 8.83 1.54
N PRO A 310 -3.82 8.33 0.65
CA PRO A 310 -3.49 7.08 -0.03
C PRO A 310 -2.32 7.29 -1.00
N PHE A 311 -1.44 6.33 -1.01
CA PHE A 311 -0.40 6.15 -2.00
C PHE A 311 -0.67 4.87 -2.79
N PHE A 312 -0.63 4.97 -4.10
CA PHE A 312 -0.72 3.81 -4.98
C PHE A 312 0.30 3.90 -6.11
N LYS A 313 1.06 2.84 -6.29
CA LYS A 313 2.09 2.74 -7.32
C LYS A 313 1.73 1.64 -8.33
N TYR A 314 1.61 2.04 -9.60
CA TYR A 314 1.43 1.12 -10.71
C TYR A 314 2.68 1.07 -11.57
N GLU A 315 3.19 -0.12 -11.83
CA GLU A 315 4.44 -0.34 -12.55
C GLU A 315 4.23 -1.32 -13.69
N ILE A 316 4.69 -0.94 -14.90
CA ILE A 316 4.72 -1.81 -16.08
C ILE A 316 6.15 -2.27 -16.31
N TYR A 317 6.31 -3.55 -16.61
CA TYR A 317 7.57 -4.19 -17.00
C TYR A 317 7.46 -4.74 -18.43
N ASP A 318 8.51 -5.36 -18.95
CA ASP A 318 8.54 -5.83 -20.35
C ASP A 318 7.38 -6.77 -20.73
N SER A 319 6.82 -7.53 -19.80
CA SER A 319 5.77 -8.52 -20.08
C SER A 319 4.57 -8.51 -19.15
N LEU A 320 4.69 -7.93 -17.97
CA LEU A 320 3.66 -7.93 -16.91
C LEU A 320 3.74 -6.64 -16.11
N ASP A 321 2.65 -6.26 -15.47
CA ASP A 321 2.62 -5.19 -14.47
C ASP A 321 2.93 -5.71 -13.05
N ASN A 322 3.06 -4.78 -12.08
CA ASN A 322 3.33 -5.14 -10.69
C ASN A 322 2.18 -5.93 -10.06
N ILE A 323 0.93 -5.65 -10.42
CA ILE A 323 -0.24 -6.36 -9.89
C ILE A 323 -0.21 -7.81 -10.37
N ALA A 324 0.00 -8.04 -11.68
CA ALA A 324 0.11 -9.38 -12.24
C ALA A 324 1.30 -10.17 -11.68
N ARG A 325 2.40 -9.49 -11.32
CA ARG A 325 3.56 -10.14 -10.69
C ARG A 325 3.35 -10.44 -9.22
N LEU A 326 2.68 -9.56 -8.49
CA LEU A 326 2.35 -9.79 -7.09
C LEU A 326 1.41 -10.98 -6.91
N PHE A 327 0.35 -11.04 -7.71
CA PHE A 327 -0.68 -12.07 -7.59
C PHE A 327 -0.48 -13.27 -8.52
N GLY A 328 0.49 -13.20 -9.45
CA GLY A 328 0.79 -14.23 -10.45
C GLY A 328 -0.25 -14.35 -11.57
N LYS A 329 0.14 -15.00 -12.69
CA LYS A 329 -0.77 -15.26 -13.84
C LYS A 329 -1.95 -16.16 -13.52
N ARG A 330 -1.87 -16.97 -12.46
CA ARG A 330 -2.90 -17.95 -12.06
C ARG A 330 -3.91 -17.41 -11.06
N GLY A 331 -3.90 -16.10 -10.79
CA GLY A 331 -4.60 -15.55 -9.64
C GLY A 331 -3.97 -16.05 -8.33
N SER A 332 -4.25 -15.39 -7.23
CA SER A 332 -3.76 -15.86 -5.94
C SER A 332 -4.17 -17.32 -5.73
N ASN A 333 -3.27 -18.14 -5.20
CA ASN A 333 -3.58 -19.50 -4.72
C ASN A 333 -4.61 -19.53 -3.57
N ILE A 334 -5.29 -18.41 -3.33
CA ILE A 334 -6.35 -18.28 -2.31
C ILE A 334 -7.39 -19.41 -2.44
N THR A 335 -7.71 -19.82 -3.68
CA THR A 335 -8.67 -20.93 -3.90
C THR A 335 -8.09 -22.27 -3.48
N ASP A 336 -6.81 -22.52 -3.66
CA ASP A 336 -6.17 -23.79 -3.28
C ASP A 336 -5.91 -23.83 -1.77
N VAL A 337 -5.52 -22.72 -1.16
CA VAL A 337 -5.36 -22.60 0.28
C VAL A 337 -6.72 -22.72 0.98
N THR A 338 -7.78 -22.10 0.45
CA THR A 338 -9.13 -22.25 1.03
C THR A 338 -9.71 -23.66 0.91
N ARG A 339 -9.22 -24.49 -0.03
CA ARG A 339 -9.60 -25.91 -0.12
C ARG A 339 -8.82 -26.79 0.86
N GLN A 340 -7.61 -26.39 1.25
CA GLN A 340 -6.74 -27.16 2.16
C GLN A 340 -6.93 -26.80 3.63
N VAL A 341 -7.58 -25.67 3.94
CA VAL A 341 -7.72 -25.16 5.30
C VAL A 341 -8.82 -25.85 6.06
N GLY A 342 -8.53 -26.09 7.31
CA GLY A 342 -9.33 -26.82 8.27
C GLY A 342 -10.70 -26.20 8.62
N ARG A 343 -11.37 -26.79 9.60
CA ARG A 343 -12.73 -26.45 10.04
C ARG A 343 -12.96 -24.98 10.34
N PHE A 344 -11.96 -24.27 10.87
CA PHE A 344 -12.07 -22.89 11.26
C PHE A 344 -10.71 -22.19 11.12
N ASN A 345 -10.70 -21.06 10.40
CA ASN A 345 -9.58 -20.16 10.37
C ASN A 345 -10.12 -18.74 10.33
N LEU A 346 -9.92 -17.98 11.40
CA LEU A 346 -10.49 -16.64 11.59
C LEU A 346 -10.21 -15.71 10.40
N VAL A 347 -8.95 -15.70 9.91
CA VAL A 347 -8.58 -14.81 8.80
C VAL A 347 -9.25 -15.25 7.50
N ILE A 348 -9.33 -16.57 7.24
CA ILE A 348 -10.03 -17.09 6.04
C ILE A 348 -11.53 -16.83 6.12
N GLU A 349 -12.13 -16.94 7.29
CA GLU A 349 -13.54 -16.59 7.47
C GLU A 349 -13.76 -15.09 7.24
N VAL A 350 -12.90 -14.24 7.72
CA VAL A 350 -12.92 -12.79 7.43
C VAL A 350 -12.77 -12.54 5.92
N VAL A 351 -11.81 -13.19 5.25
CA VAL A 351 -11.62 -13.07 3.79
C VAL A 351 -12.84 -13.59 3.01
N ARG A 352 -13.40 -14.73 3.40
CA ARG A 352 -14.65 -15.26 2.81
C ARG A 352 -15.79 -14.26 2.97
N TYR A 353 -15.89 -13.67 4.16
CA TYR A 353 -16.90 -12.70 4.49
C TYR A 353 -16.74 -11.41 3.66
N VAL A 354 -15.53 -10.86 3.59
CA VAL A 354 -15.21 -9.70 2.72
C VAL A 354 -15.54 -10.03 1.25
N LYS A 355 -15.25 -11.25 0.78
CA LYS A 355 -15.60 -11.69 -0.57
C LYS A 355 -17.12 -11.75 -0.79
N VAL A 356 -17.89 -12.26 0.17
CA VAL A 356 -19.36 -12.25 0.10
C VAL A 356 -19.90 -10.84 0.06
N LEU A 357 -19.38 -9.95 0.92
CA LEU A 357 -19.75 -8.54 0.95
C LEU A 357 -19.44 -7.85 -0.38
N SER A 358 -18.21 -8.00 -0.92
CA SER A 358 -17.80 -7.34 -2.16
C SER A 358 -18.54 -7.87 -3.39
N ASN A 359 -18.78 -9.17 -3.49
CA ASN A 359 -19.53 -9.77 -4.60
C ASN A 359 -21.00 -9.33 -4.61
N ASN A 360 -21.58 -9.11 -3.45
CA ASN A 360 -22.96 -8.69 -3.31
C ASN A 360 -23.15 -7.18 -3.34
N PHE A 361 -22.10 -6.38 -3.09
CA PHE A 361 -22.20 -4.94 -3.01
C PHE A 361 -22.86 -4.31 -4.25
N PHE A 362 -22.31 -4.56 -5.44
CA PHE A 362 -22.84 -4.00 -6.68
C PHE A 362 -24.22 -4.55 -7.08
N ARG A 363 -24.59 -5.73 -6.57
CA ARG A 363 -25.91 -6.34 -6.78
C ARG A 363 -26.94 -5.89 -5.75
N SER A 364 -26.53 -5.23 -4.69
CA SER A 364 -27.34 -4.82 -3.54
C SER A 364 -27.85 -3.38 -3.69
N ASN A 365 -28.73 -2.99 -2.78
CA ASN A 365 -29.08 -1.61 -2.58
C ASN A 365 -28.00 -0.96 -1.70
N PHE A 366 -27.07 -0.28 -2.34
CA PHE A 366 -26.03 0.44 -1.61
C PHE A 366 -26.33 1.96 -1.58
N LYS A 367 -25.93 2.56 -0.49
CA LYS A 367 -25.93 4.02 -0.31
C LYS A 367 -24.70 4.41 0.47
N ILE A 368 -23.97 5.39 -0.04
CA ILE A 368 -22.84 6.01 0.63
C ILE A 368 -23.16 7.52 0.66
N ASN A 369 -23.36 8.09 1.84
CA ASN A 369 -23.70 9.52 1.92
C ASN A 369 -22.50 10.38 1.54
N ARG A 370 -21.26 9.95 1.85
CA ARG A 370 -20.03 10.67 1.51
C ARG A 370 -18.90 9.69 1.18
N LEU A 371 -18.35 9.81 -0.02
CA LEU A 371 -17.14 9.13 -0.44
C LEU A 371 -16.04 10.15 -0.71
N GLU A 372 -14.90 10.05 -0.02
CA GLU A 372 -13.85 11.05 -0.11
C GLU A 372 -12.45 10.42 -0.10
N ILE A 373 -11.58 10.96 -0.98
CA ILE A 373 -10.12 10.74 -0.94
C ILE A 373 -9.48 12.10 -0.66
N LYS A 374 -8.61 12.15 0.36
CA LYS A 374 -7.86 13.34 0.78
C LYS A 374 -6.37 13.12 0.53
N ASP A 375 -5.74 14.08 -0.14
CA ASP A 375 -4.28 14.17 -0.31
C ASP A 375 -3.63 12.88 -0.84
N GLY A 376 -4.31 12.23 -1.79
CA GLY A 376 -3.81 11.01 -2.41
C GLY A 376 -2.58 11.24 -3.27
N ASN A 377 -1.79 10.19 -3.43
CA ASN A 377 -0.62 10.15 -4.31
C ASN A 377 -0.71 8.90 -5.20
N PHE A 378 -0.64 9.11 -6.50
CA PHE A 378 -0.57 8.06 -7.50
C PHE A 378 0.72 8.17 -8.29
N LYS A 379 1.50 7.10 -8.31
CA LYS A 379 2.75 7.02 -9.07
C LYS A 379 2.66 5.94 -10.14
N PHE A 380 2.89 6.34 -11.38
CA PHE A 380 2.97 5.42 -12.50
C PHE A 380 4.40 5.35 -13.03
N ASN A 381 4.94 4.14 -13.15
CA ASN A 381 6.27 3.86 -13.71
C ASN A 381 6.14 2.87 -14.87
N ASP A 382 6.80 3.16 -15.99
CA ASP A 382 6.94 2.22 -17.10
C ASP A 382 8.43 1.89 -17.30
N TYR A 383 8.80 0.67 -17.00
CA TYR A 383 10.15 0.10 -17.15
C TYR A 383 10.32 -0.68 -18.44
N SER A 384 9.30 -0.80 -19.29
CA SER A 384 9.37 -1.50 -20.56
C SER A 384 10.17 -0.73 -21.64
N LEU A 385 10.32 0.59 -21.42
CA LEU A 385 11.05 1.49 -22.30
C LEU A 385 12.57 1.37 -22.11
N SER A 386 13.35 1.95 -23.04
CA SER A 386 14.81 2.05 -22.89
C SER A 386 15.20 2.93 -21.68
N ASP A 387 14.43 3.94 -21.39
CA ASP A 387 14.51 4.81 -20.24
C ASP A 387 13.22 4.71 -19.43
N LYS A 388 13.31 4.66 -18.10
CA LYS A 388 12.13 4.62 -17.24
C LYS A 388 11.25 5.84 -17.45
N PHE A 389 9.98 5.62 -17.72
CA PHE A 389 8.97 6.68 -17.63
C PHE A 389 8.40 6.74 -16.20
N SER A 390 8.22 7.93 -15.68
CA SER A 390 7.59 8.13 -14.37
C SER A 390 6.71 9.38 -14.39
N ILE A 391 5.48 9.25 -13.91
CA ILE A 391 4.57 10.36 -13.67
C ILE A 391 3.92 10.21 -12.30
N GLU A 392 3.75 11.32 -11.60
CA GLU A 392 3.20 11.33 -10.26
C GLU A 392 2.08 12.35 -10.15
N GLY A 393 0.94 11.89 -9.66
CA GLY A 393 -0.22 12.72 -9.34
C GLY A 393 -0.29 12.98 -7.84
N LEU A 394 -0.08 14.23 -7.42
CA LEU A 394 -0.02 14.64 -6.02
C LEU A 394 -0.28 16.14 -5.87
N PRO A 395 -1.16 16.61 -4.95
CA PRO A 395 -2.16 15.80 -4.23
C PRO A 395 -3.32 15.37 -5.14
N ILE A 396 -3.96 14.27 -4.81
CA ILE A 396 -5.21 13.83 -5.44
C ILE A 396 -6.34 13.95 -4.43
N SER A 397 -7.42 14.61 -4.83
CA SER A 397 -8.67 14.64 -4.08
C SER A 397 -9.81 14.08 -4.91
N LEU A 398 -10.66 13.28 -4.28
CA LEU A 398 -11.90 12.77 -4.86
C LEU A 398 -13.04 13.05 -3.88
N VAL A 399 -14.13 13.59 -4.37
CA VAL A 399 -15.36 13.79 -3.59
C VAL A 399 -16.54 13.31 -4.42
N ALA A 400 -17.37 12.49 -3.79
CA ALA A 400 -18.67 12.12 -4.28
C ALA A 400 -19.67 12.20 -3.10
N ASP A 401 -20.61 13.10 -3.21
CA ASP A 401 -21.70 13.23 -2.27
C ASP A 401 -22.89 12.39 -2.77
N SER A 402 -23.42 11.54 -1.88
CA SER A 402 -24.59 10.69 -2.18
C SER A 402 -24.37 9.72 -3.36
N VAL A 403 -23.58 8.67 -3.13
CA VAL A 403 -23.49 7.53 -4.07
C VAL A 403 -24.59 6.54 -3.73
N ASN A 404 -25.72 6.61 -4.42
CA ASN A 404 -26.89 5.79 -4.14
C ASN A 404 -27.33 5.03 -5.41
N LYS A 405 -27.55 3.74 -5.27
CA LYS A 405 -28.02 2.90 -6.40
C LYS A 405 -29.37 3.30 -6.97
N SER A 406 -30.22 3.96 -6.18
CA SER A 406 -31.52 4.47 -6.64
C SER A 406 -31.39 5.74 -7.46
N ASP A 407 -30.27 6.45 -7.41
CA ASP A 407 -30.08 7.69 -8.16
C ASP A 407 -30.01 7.39 -9.67
N GLN A 408 -30.40 8.36 -10.46
CA GLN A 408 -30.26 8.24 -11.92
C GLN A 408 -28.78 8.32 -12.31
N ARG A 409 -28.06 9.23 -11.69
CA ARG A 409 -26.63 9.46 -11.93
C ARG A 409 -25.93 9.97 -10.66
N VAL A 410 -24.73 9.48 -10.43
CA VAL A 410 -23.83 9.89 -9.35
C VAL A 410 -22.75 10.81 -9.92
N LYS A 411 -22.54 11.96 -9.29
CA LYS A 411 -21.48 12.89 -9.66
C LYS A 411 -20.24 12.67 -8.80
N VAL A 412 -19.09 12.54 -9.44
CA VAL A 412 -17.78 12.39 -8.79
C VAL A 412 -16.85 13.47 -9.34
N VAL A 413 -16.18 14.18 -8.48
CA VAL A 413 -15.18 15.19 -8.84
C VAL A 413 -13.83 14.73 -8.35
N ILE A 414 -12.85 14.65 -9.27
CA ILE A 414 -11.47 14.33 -8.97
C ILE A 414 -10.60 15.52 -9.35
N ARG A 415 -9.70 15.93 -8.47
CA ARG A 415 -8.66 16.92 -8.75
C ARG A 415 -7.30 16.32 -8.44
N ALA A 416 -6.33 16.63 -9.26
CA ALA A 416 -4.97 16.12 -9.10
C ALA A 416 -3.95 17.21 -9.45
N GLY A 417 -2.91 17.35 -8.62
CA GLY A 417 -1.66 17.94 -9.05
C GLY A 417 -0.89 16.91 -9.86
N ILE A 418 -0.20 17.33 -10.91
CA ILE A 418 0.71 16.47 -11.69
C ILE A 418 2.10 17.07 -11.57
N GLN A 419 2.99 16.34 -10.93
CA GLN A 419 4.34 16.86 -10.70
C GLN A 419 5.08 17.13 -12.03
N PRO A 420 5.84 18.23 -12.12
CA PRO A 420 6.17 19.18 -11.03
C PRO A 420 5.19 20.35 -10.87
N TYR A 421 4.33 20.69 -11.87
CA TYR A 421 3.47 21.87 -11.80
C TYR A 421 2.17 21.75 -12.63
N GLY A 422 1.92 20.58 -13.20
CA GLY A 422 0.67 20.30 -13.93
C GLY A 422 -0.53 20.19 -12.98
N LYS A 423 -1.71 20.35 -13.56
CA LYS A 423 -2.99 20.21 -12.84
C LYS A 423 -3.94 19.36 -13.67
N GLY A 424 -4.77 18.57 -12.99
CA GLY A 424 -5.82 17.79 -13.61
C GLY A 424 -7.14 17.90 -12.86
N SER A 425 -8.22 17.88 -13.59
CA SER A 425 -9.57 17.74 -13.04
C SER A 425 -10.38 16.78 -13.90
N ILE A 426 -11.16 15.93 -13.25
CA ILE A 426 -12.08 14.99 -13.90
C ILE A 426 -13.43 15.12 -13.21
N GLN A 427 -14.47 15.27 -13.99
CA GLN A 427 -15.85 15.24 -13.55
C GLN A 427 -16.50 14.01 -14.17
N LEU A 428 -17.00 13.13 -13.35
CA LEU A 428 -17.68 11.90 -13.75
C LEU A 428 -19.16 12.00 -13.38
N SER A 429 -20.01 11.53 -14.28
CA SER A 429 -21.42 11.33 -14.02
C SER A 429 -21.74 9.88 -14.39
N ILE A 430 -21.90 9.02 -13.38
CA ILE A 430 -21.95 7.57 -13.53
C ILE A 430 -23.37 7.08 -13.23
N ASN A 431 -23.88 6.17 -14.04
CA ASN A 431 -25.07 5.41 -13.70
C ASN A 431 -24.73 4.37 -12.63
N PRO A 432 -25.26 4.48 -11.39
CA PRO A 432 -24.90 3.56 -10.31
C PRO A 432 -25.42 2.13 -10.52
N LYS A 433 -26.28 1.92 -11.51
CA LYS A 433 -26.83 0.61 -11.87
C LYS A 433 -26.01 -0.08 -12.96
N ASP A 434 -25.29 0.70 -13.76
CA ASP A 434 -24.47 0.21 -14.86
C ASP A 434 -23.16 1.00 -14.95
N SER A 435 -22.06 0.42 -14.56
CA SER A 435 -20.73 1.03 -14.60
C SER A 435 -20.22 1.29 -16.02
N ALA A 436 -20.85 0.70 -17.03
CA ALA A 436 -20.58 0.92 -18.44
C ALA A 436 -21.42 2.05 -19.05
N ASP A 437 -22.16 2.80 -18.23
CA ASP A 437 -22.92 3.99 -18.58
C ASP A 437 -22.43 5.19 -17.77
N PHE A 438 -21.59 6.02 -18.36
CA PHE A 438 -21.06 7.23 -17.72
C PHE A 438 -20.74 8.35 -18.71
N ASP A 439 -20.73 9.58 -18.18
CA ASP A 439 -20.16 10.74 -18.85
C ASP A 439 -18.92 11.17 -18.08
N MET A 440 -17.86 11.54 -18.79
CA MET A 440 -16.62 12.03 -18.20
C MET A 440 -16.16 13.28 -18.94
N ASP A 441 -16.00 14.37 -18.21
CA ASP A 441 -15.31 15.58 -18.66
C ASP A 441 -13.97 15.65 -17.92
N TYR A 442 -12.86 15.78 -18.65
CA TYR A 442 -11.55 15.93 -18.03
C TYR A 442 -10.76 17.08 -18.63
N ARG A 443 -9.89 17.65 -17.82
CA ARG A 443 -8.98 18.73 -18.20
C ARG A 443 -7.66 18.59 -17.45
N PHE A 444 -6.59 18.52 -18.22
CA PHE A 444 -5.23 18.54 -17.72
C PHE A 444 -4.48 19.72 -18.32
N GLU A 445 -3.74 20.46 -17.50
CA GLU A 445 -3.09 21.71 -17.91
C GLU A 445 -1.64 21.73 -17.44
N LYS A 446 -0.80 22.40 -18.24
CA LYS A 446 0.60 22.69 -17.89
C LYS A 446 1.45 21.45 -17.57
N ILE A 447 1.17 20.32 -18.20
CA ILE A 447 2.00 19.12 -18.03
C ILE A 447 3.29 19.33 -18.85
N PRO A 448 4.49 19.24 -18.25
CA PRO A 448 5.74 19.35 -19.00
C PRO A 448 5.84 18.24 -20.04
N VAL A 449 6.04 18.60 -21.30
CA VAL A 449 6.19 17.62 -22.39
C VAL A 449 7.42 16.71 -22.18
N SER A 450 8.43 17.21 -21.51
CA SER A 450 9.65 16.48 -21.19
C SER A 450 9.47 15.24 -20.31
N ILE A 451 8.36 15.16 -19.55
CA ILE A 451 8.00 13.94 -18.80
C ILE A 451 7.88 12.74 -19.77
N PHE A 452 7.40 12.98 -21.01
CA PHE A 452 7.20 11.94 -21.99
C PHE A 452 8.46 11.59 -22.81
N ASN A 453 9.60 12.17 -22.48
CA ASN A 453 10.86 11.91 -23.19
C ASN A 453 11.25 10.42 -23.24
N PRO A 454 11.02 9.56 -22.26
CA PRO A 454 11.28 8.13 -22.39
C PRO A 454 10.54 7.49 -23.57
N TYR A 455 9.28 7.88 -23.82
CA TYR A 455 8.52 7.46 -25.00
C TYR A 455 9.07 8.09 -26.29
N LEU A 456 9.34 9.40 -26.27
CA LEU A 456 9.88 10.11 -27.42
C LEU A 456 11.24 9.59 -27.84
N LEU A 457 12.13 9.29 -26.91
CA LEU A 457 13.43 8.70 -27.17
C LEU A 457 13.29 7.31 -27.79
N THR A 458 12.42 6.47 -27.24
CA THR A 458 12.19 5.13 -27.77
C THR A 458 11.66 5.14 -29.20
N TYR A 459 10.72 6.05 -29.53
CA TYR A 459 10.01 6.05 -30.80
C TYR A 459 10.54 7.06 -31.82
N THR A 460 11.30 8.08 -31.41
CA THR A 460 11.78 9.14 -32.32
C THR A 460 13.28 9.36 -32.26
N SER A 461 13.96 8.91 -31.24
CA SER A 461 15.36 9.24 -30.90
C SER A 461 15.61 10.72 -30.54
N PHE A 462 14.57 11.53 -30.40
CA PHE A 462 14.70 12.96 -30.12
C PHE A 462 13.88 13.35 -28.88
N PRO A 463 14.54 13.78 -27.79
CA PRO A 463 13.82 14.32 -26.65
C PRO A 463 13.36 15.76 -26.90
N LEU A 464 12.33 16.16 -26.18
CA LEU A 464 11.89 17.55 -26.09
C LEU A 464 12.38 18.14 -24.77
N ASP A 465 13.06 19.29 -24.83
CA ASP A 465 13.62 19.93 -23.64
C ASP A 465 12.77 21.10 -23.13
N ARG A 466 11.71 21.47 -23.86
CA ARG A 466 10.75 22.52 -23.50
C ARG A 466 9.38 22.22 -24.07
N GLY A 467 8.35 22.77 -23.44
CA GLY A 467 6.98 22.73 -23.86
C GLY A 467 6.05 22.17 -22.79
N THR A 468 4.76 22.47 -22.95
CA THR A 468 3.69 21.98 -22.06
C THR A 468 2.59 21.30 -22.87
N ILE A 469 1.97 20.29 -22.27
CA ILE A 469 0.80 19.60 -22.80
C ILE A 469 -0.42 20.08 -22.03
N GLU A 470 -1.46 20.42 -22.78
CA GLU A 470 -2.84 20.56 -22.30
C GLU A 470 -3.68 19.49 -22.96
N LEU A 471 -4.52 18.85 -22.17
CA LEU A 471 -5.39 17.76 -22.62
C LEU A 471 -6.77 17.98 -22.03
N ASN A 472 -7.78 18.04 -22.86
CA ASN A 472 -9.16 18.07 -22.43
C ASN A 472 -10.01 17.13 -23.30
N GLY A 473 -11.06 16.58 -22.73
CA GLY A 473 -11.92 15.69 -23.48
C GLY A 473 -13.23 15.40 -22.79
N LYS A 474 -14.14 14.94 -23.61
CA LYS A 474 -15.48 14.52 -23.20
C LYS A 474 -15.73 13.10 -23.67
N TRP A 475 -16.13 12.27 -22.77
CA TRP A 475 -16.50 10.89 -23.04
C TRP A 475 -17.97 10.69 -22.71
N ASN A 476 -18.68 10.08 -23.63
CA ASN A 476 -20.04 9.60 -23.44
C ASN A 476 -20.02 8.10 -23.67
N VAL A 477 -20.29 7.35 -22.63
CA VAL A 477 -20.30 5.89 -22.68
C VAL A 477 -21.71 5.42 -22.35
N ARG A 478 -22.31 4.67 -23.26
CA ARG A 478 -23.65 4.09 -23.10
C ARG A 478 -23.61 2.62 -23.49
N GLU A 479 -24.10 1.76 -22.61
CA GLU A 479 -24.09 0.30 -22.84
C GLU A 479 -22.70 -0.22 -23.24
N GLY A 480 -21.64 0.37 -22.69
CA GLY A 480 -20.27 0.05 -23.02
C GLY A 480 -19.74 0.60 -24.34
N MET A 481 -20.55 1.30 -25.12
CA MET A 481 -20.11 1.94 -26.36
C MET A 481 -19.55 3.34 -26.08
N ILE A 482 -18.29 3.57 -26.47
CA ILE A 482 -17.57 4.83 -26.27
C ILE A 482 -17.78 5.75 -27.45
N GLN A 483 -18.17 6.99 -27.18
CA GLN A 483 -18.05 8.14 -28.07
C GLN A 483 -17.27 9.22 -27.33
N SER A 484 -16.14 9.66 -27.88
CA SER A 484 -15.35 10.71 -27.24
C SER A 484 -14.76 11.70 -28.21
N SER A 485 -14.57 12.93 -27.73
CA SER A 485 -13.74 13.95 -28.33
C SER A 485 -12.64 14.29 -27.34
N ASN A 486 -11.39 14.15 -27.77
CA ASN A 486 -10.23 14.43 -26.94
C ASN A 486 -9.33 15.41 -27.69
N HIS A 487 -9.02 16.51 -27.05
CA HIS A 487 -8.25 17.59 -27.62
C HIS A 487 -6.91 17.71 -26.89
N VAL A 488 -5.81 17.56 -27.63
CA VAL A 488 -4.44 17.65 -27.16
C VAL A 488 -3.80 18.90 -27.76
N VAL A 489 -3.28 19.76 -26.91
CA VAL A 489 -2.53 20.93 -27.31
C VAL A 489 -1.13 20.84 -26.72
N ILE A 490 -0.11 20.82 -27.58
CA ILE A 490 1.29 20.90 -27.14
C ILE A 490 1.79 22.30 -27.50
N ILE A 491 2.14 23.04 -26.44
CA ILE A 491 2.54 24.45 -26.56
C ILE A 491 4.05 24.53 -26.44
N ASP A 492 4.68 25.19 -27.39
CA ASP A 492 6.10 25.51 -27.41
C ASP A 492 7.08 24.31 -27.30
N PRO A 493 6.82 23.21 -28.05
CA PRO A 493 7.74 22.09 -28.04
C PRO A 493 9.08 22.47 -28.70
N ARG A 494 10.19 22.13 -28.00
CA ARG A 494 11.55 22.31 -28.54
C ARG A 494 12.27 20.97 -28.58
N VAL A 495 12.72 20.58 -29.78
CA VAL A 495 13.50 19.34 -29.97
C VAL A 495 14.94 19.57 -29.53
N SER A 496 15.46 18.65 -28.75
CA SER A 496 16.85 18.60 -28.37
C SER A 496 17.72 17.78 -29.33
N LYS A 497 18.99 17.64 -29.05
CA LYS A 497 19.90 16.81 -29.86
C LYS A 497 19.47 15.36 -29.89
N ARG A 498 19.70 14.69 -31.02
CA ARG A 498 19.42 13.26 -31.17
C ARG A 498 20.19 12.43 -30.15
N ALA A 499 19.52 11.57 -29.42
CA ALA A 499 20.16 10.53 -28.63
C ALA A 499 20.52 9.34 -29.51
N LYS A 500 21.76 8.85 -29.37
CA LYS A 500 22.25 7.70 -30.13
C LYS A 500 22.17 6.45 -29.24
N ASN A 501 21.12 5.66 -29.41
CA ASN A 501 20.99 4.34 -28.78
C ASN A 501 20.50 3.33 -29.81
N LYS A 502 20.95 2.07 -29.70
CA LYS A 502 20.59 0.99 -30.62
C LYS A 502 19.11 0.59 -30.54
N ASP A 503 18.49 0.78 -29.40
CA ASP A 503 17.12 0.34 -29.11
C ASP A 503 16.07 1.40 -29.46
N MET A 504 16.44 2.48 -30.16
CA MET A 504 15.58 3.60 -30.49
C MET A 504 15.21 3.64 -31.98
N MET A 505 13.93 3.88 -32.29
CA MET A 505 13.46 4.16 -33.65
C MET A 505 13.92 5.56 -34.07
N TRP A 506 14.01 5.78 -35.38
CA TRP A 506 14.36 7.08 -35.92
C TRP A 506 13.19 7.69 -36.70
N LEU A 507 12.86 8.93 -36.34
CA LEU A 507 11.96 9.80 -37.11
C LEU A 507 12.65 11.13 -37.39
N PRO A 508 12.40 11.81 -38.52
CA PRO A 508 13.04 13.09 -38.85
C PRO A 508 12.42 14.25 -38.04
N MET A 509 12.47 14.17 -36.71
CA MET A 509 11.87 15.17 -35.80
C MET A 509 12.30 16.59 -36.06
N PRO A 510 13.56 16.91 -36.38
CA PRO A 510 13.95 18.29 -36.70
C PRO A 510 13.18 18.90 -37.88
N LEU A 511 12.90 18.08 -38.93
CA LEU A 511 12.09 18.53 -40.09
C LEU A 511 10.62 18.73 -39.66
N ILE A 512 10.06 17.78 -38.90
CA ILE A 512 8.69 17.89 -38.39
C ILE A 512 8.57 19.18 -37.52
N MET A 513 9.52 19.41 -36.64
CA MET A 513 9.50 20.58 -35.78
C MET A 513 9.77 21.91 -36.49
N ALA A 514 10.47 21.90 -37.60
CA ALA A 514 10.59 23.08 -38.45
C ALA A 514 9.20 23.53 -38.99
N LEU A 515 8.40 22.58 -39.48
CA LEU A 515 7.03 22.81 -39.88
C LEU A 515 6.12 23.26 -38.72
N VAL A 516 6.27 22.66 -37.54
CA VAL A 516 5.53 23.06 -36.33
C VAL A 516 5.89 24.50 -35.93
N ARG A 517 7.14 24.92 -36.07
CA ARG A 517 7.59 26.31 -35.82
C ARG A 517 6.94 27.30 -36.78
N GLU A 518 6.86 26.97 -38.05
CA GLU A 518 6.17 27.80 -39.06
C GLU A 518 4.70 27.99 -38.72
N GLN A 519 4.08 27.02 -38.03
CA GLN A 519 2.69 27.07 -37.58
C GLN A 519 2.52 27.65 -36.16
N GLY A 520 3.47 28.46 -35.65
CA GLY A 520 3.40 29.14 -34.35
C GLY A 520 3.81 28.27 -33.16
N ASN A 521 4.53 27.20 -33.43
CA ASN A 521 5.09 26.28 -32.41
C ASN A 521 4.03 25.69 -31.46
N VAL A 522 2.83 25.40 -31.99
CA VAL A 522 1.74 24.74 -31.27
C VAL A 522 1.27 23.55 -32.12
N ILE A 523 1.20 22.40 -31.45
CA ILE A 523 0.59 21.20 -32.00
C ILE A 523 -0.80 21.12 -31.38
N ASP A 524 -1.82 21.17 -32.25
CA ASP A 524 -3.22 21.13 -31.85
C ASP A 524 -3.91 19.98 -32.58
N TYR A 525 -4.40 18.99 -31.81
CA TYR A 525 -4.86 17.74 -32.37
C TYR A 525 -6.08 17.17 -31.65
N GLU A 526 -7.08 16.74 -32.46
CA GLU A 526 -8.27 16.03 -31.98
C GLU A 526 -8.07 14.51 -32.09
N ILE A 527 -8.28 13.79 -31.00
CA ILE A 527 -8.17 12.33 -30.93
C ILE A 527 -9.56 11.74 -30.66
N PRO A 528 -10.30 11.31 -31.68
CA PRO A 528 -11.54 10.60 -31.46
C PRO A 528 -11.26 9.18 -30.99
N ILE A 529 -11.89 8.76 -29.89
CA ILE A 529 -11.88 7.38 -29.43
C ILE A 529 -13.31 6.86 -29.51
N THR A 530 -13.50 5.79 -30.27
CA THR A 530 -14.80 5.14 -30.46
C THR A 530 -14.65 3.63 -30.32
N GLY A 531 -15.71 2.95 -29.94
CA GLY A 531 -15.73 1.49 -29.86
C GLY A 531 -16.34 0.97 -28.57
N ASN A 532 -16.12 -0.32 -28.31
CA ASN A 532 -16.58 -0.97 -27.09
C ASN A 532 -15.60 -0.72 -25.95
N LEU A 533 -16.10 -0.49 -24.75
CA LEU A 533 -15.29 -0.25 -23.54
C LEU A 533 -14.27 -1.36 -23.27
N ASN A 534 -14.65 -2.61 -23.52
CA ASN A 534 -13.77 -3.77 -23.32
C ASN A 534 -12.78 -4.00 -24.49
N ASN A 535 -13.01 -3.36 -25.63
CA ASN A 535 -12.14 -3.43 -26.81
C ASN A 535 -12.21 -2.13 -27.61
N PRO A 536 -11.69 -1.02 -27.08
CA PRO A 536 -11.71 0.27 -27.77
C PRO A 536 -10.84 0.21 -29.02
N LYS A 537 -11.38 0.65 -30.17
CA LYS A 537 -10.63 0.79 -31.42
C LYS A 537 -9.71 2.00 -31.35
N PHE A 538 -8.74 1.93 -30.46
CA PHE A 538 -7.73 2.95 -30.29
C PHE A 538 -6.33 2.28 -30.28
N HIS A 539 -5.55 2.61 -31.32
CA HIS A 539 -4.16 2.21 -31.40
C HIS A 539 -3.31 3.48 -31.33
N TRP A 540 -2.60 3.66 -30.23
CA TRP A 540 -1.77 4.84 -30.00
C TRP A 540 -0.78 5.13 -31.15
N ARG A 541 -0.34 4.11 -31.90
CA ARG A 541 0.50 4.25 -33.10
C ARG A 541 -0.23 5.01 -34.19
N ASP A 542 -1.51 4.70 -34.40
CA ASP A 542 -2.34 5.37 -35.40
C ASP A 542 -2.54 6.84 -35.00
N ALA A 543 -2.76 7.11 -33.71
CA ALA A 543 -2.86 8.47 -33.20
C ALA A 543 -1.57 9.28 -33.40
N VAL A 544 -0.38 8.67 -33.22
CA VAL A 544 0.91 9.33 -33.50
C VAL A 544 1.08 9.60 -35.00
N PHE A 545 0.74 8.66 -35.87
CA PHE A 545 0.81 8.87 -37.32
C PHE A 545 -0.20 9.93 -37.79
N ASP A 546 -1.42 9.93 -37.26
CA ASP A 546 -2.43 10.95 -37.58
C ASP A 546 -2.05 12.32 -37.03
N LEU A 547 -1.43 12.38 -35.83
CA LEU A 547 -0.85 13.60 -35.28
C LEU A 547 0.21 14.18 -36.24
N LEU A 548 1.14 13.35 -36.67
CA LEU A 548 2.16 13.78 -37.62
C LEU A 548 1.54 14.29 -38.93
N LYS A 549 0.57 13.56 -39.48
CA LYS A 549 -0.14 13.94 -40.68
C LYS A 549 -0.86 15.29 -40.52
N ASN A 550 -1.51 15.54 -39.39
CA ASN A 550 -2.21 16.80 -39.14
C ASN A 550 -1.28 18.01 -38.95
N ILE A 551 -0.05 17.81 -38.45
CA ILE A 551 0.96 18.86 -38.39
C ILE A 551 1.26 19.44 -39.80
N PHE A 552 1.20 18.60 -40.84
CA PHE A 552 1.46 19.04 -42.24
C PHE A 552 0.29 19.76 -42.91
N VAL A 553 -0.90 19.75 -42.32
CA VAL A 553 -2.14 20.22 -43.01
C VAL A 553 -2.68 21.56 -42.46
N LYS A 554 -2.24 22.05 -41.28
CA LYS A 554 -2.78 23.29 -40.67
C LYS A 554 -2.12 24.57 -41.13
N PRO A 555 -2.85 25.69 -41.29
CA PRO A 555 -2.34 26.97 -41.79
C PRO A 555 -1.45 27.71 -40.78
N PRO A 556 -0.51 28.56 -41.23
CA PRO A 556 0.48 29.23 -40.37
C PRO A 556 -0.11 30.24 -39.38
N THR A 557 0.43 30.29 -38.18
CA THR A 557 0.10 31.28 -37.15
C THR A 557 1.01 32.52 -37.19
N THR A 558 0.61 33.59 -36.49
CA THR A 558 1.16 34.95 -36.65
C THR A 558 2.68 35.04 -36.40
N PRO A 559 3.42 35.79 -37.24
CA PRO A 559 4.88 36.01 -37.16
C PRO A 559 5.38 36.52 -35.80
N TYR A 560 4.55 37.28 -35.09
CA TYR A 560 4.88 37.83 -33.76
C TYR A 560 5.26 36.78 -32.70
N ARG A 561 4.54 35.66 -32.64
CA ARG A 561 4.84 34.62 -31.64
C ARG A 561 6.14 33.88 -31.93
N LEU A 562 6.51 33.75 -33.18
CA LEU A 562 7.78 33.17 -33.60
C LEU A 562 8.97 34.02 -33.14
N GLU A 563 8.85 35.36 -33.29
CA GLU A 563 9.90 36.30 -32.95
C GLU A 563 10.14 36.36 -31.41
N VAL A 564 9.07 36.44 -30.62
CA VAL A 564 9.13 36.38 -29.15
C VAL A 564 9.84 35.09 -28.67
N ARG A 565 9.47 33.95 -29.21
CA ARG A 565 10.03 32.68 -28.81
C ARG A 565 11.47 32.44 -29.24
N LYS A 566 11.82 32.98 -30.41
CA LYS A 566 13.21 32.96 -30.84
C LYS A 566 14.09 33.70 -29.83
N LEU A 567 13.68 34.89 -29.40
CA LEU A 567 14.39 35.69 -28.43
C LEU A 567 14.47 35.01 -27.05
N GLU A 568 13.36 34.45 -26.58
CA GLU A 568 13.34 33.66 -25.32
C GLU A 568 14.30 32.47 -25.39
N SER A 569 14.34 31.74 -26.51
CA SER A 569 15.26 30.63 -26.71
C SER A 569 16.72 31.09 -26.76
N GLU A 570 17.02 32.20 -27.41
CA GLU A 570 18.36 32.78 -27.48
C GLU A 570 18.85 33.24 -26.10
N ILE A 571 17.96 33.84 -25.30
CA ILE A 571 18.26 34.22 -23.91
C ILE A 571 18.57 32.99 -23.09
N GLU A 572 17.68 31.96 -23.12
CA GLU A 572 17.87 30.74 -22.35
C GLU A 572 19.13 29.97 -22.74
N GLU A 573 19.42 29.87 -24.05
CA GLU A 573 20.65 29.23 -24.53
C GLU A 573 21.91 29.99 -24.12
N SER A 574 21.82 31.32 -23.99
CA SER A 574 22.91 32.16 -23.53
C SER A 574 23.15 32.10 -22.01
N LEU A 575 22.16 31.66 -21.26
CA LEU A 575 22.20 31.53 -19.79
C LEU A 575 22.25 30.09 -19.27
N THR A 576 22.47 29.11 -20.16
CA THR A 576 22.41 27.70 -19.77
C THR A 576 23.51 26.89 -20.42
N LEU A 577 24.39 26.30 -19.58
CA LEU A 577 25.36 25.30 -20.02
C LEU A 577 24.77 23.88 -19.76
N LYS A 578 24.47 23.15 -20.84
CA LYS A 578 23.88 21.79 -20.75
C LYS A 578 24.98 20.73 -20.61
N TRP A 579 24.71 19.71 -19.77
CA TRP A 579 25.52 18.53 -19.59
C TRP A 579 24.74 17.28 -20.04
N GLU A 580 25.34 16.46 -20.90
CA GLU A 580 24.77 15.15 -21.20
C GLU A 580 24.85 14.25 -19.95
N MET A 581 23.97 13.26 -19.88
CA MET A 581 24.01 12.31 -18.75
C MET A 581 25.38 11.62 -18.66
N ARG A 582 25.92 11.56 -17.45
CA ARG A 582 27.26 11.04 -17.15
C ARG A 582 28.43 11.82 -17.78
N GLN A 583 28.19 12.87 -18.53
CA GLN A 583 29.25 13.69 -19.12
C GLN A 583 30.12 14.34 -18.02
N SER A 584 31.42 14.12 -18.12
CA SER A 584 32.43 14.62 -17.18
C SER A 584 33.62 15.32 -17.87
N THR A 585 33.44 15.72 -19.13
CA THR A 585 34.40 16.48 -19.94
C THR A 585 33.64 17.50 -20.77
N LEU A 586 34.27 18.64 -21.05
CA LEU A 586 33.67 19.68 -21.89
C LEU A 586 33.75 19.27 -23.37
N ASP A 587 32.64 19.46 -24.10
CA ASP A 587 32.62 19.32 -25.56
C ASP A 587 33.04 20.63 -26.24
N LYS A 588 33.25 20.57 -27.58
CA LYS A 588 33.67 21.74 -28.38
C LYS A 588 32.64 22.87 -28.32
N GLY A 589 31.34 22.58 -28.22
CA GLY A 589 30.30 23.59 -28.14
C GLY A 589 30.28 24.27 -26.79
N GLN A 590 30.48 23.53 -25.71
CA GLN A 590 30.58 24.04 -24.35
C GLN A 590 31.84 24.92 -24.18
N VAL A 591 32.99 24.47 -24.70
CA VAL A 591 34.22 25.30 -24.71
C VAL A 591 33.99 26.63 -25.45
N LYS A 592 33.35 26.62 -26.62
CA LYS A 592 33.00 27.84 -27.37
C LYS A 592 32.09 28.76 -26.57
N PHE A 593 31.15 28.18 -25.83
CA PHE A 593 30.22 28.91 -24.94
C PHE A 593 30.99 29.57 -23.80
N LEU A 594 31.83 28.80 -23.08
CA LEU A 594 32.68 29.33 -21.99
C LEU A 594 33.62 30.42 -22.45
N LYS A 595 34.21 30.30 -23.66
CA LYS A 595 35.09 31.32 -24.26
C LYS A 595 34.36 32.64 -24.43
N LYS A 596 33.09 32.68 -24.80
CA LYS A 596 32.29 33.90 -24.91
C LYS A 596 32.09 34.56 -23.54
N ILE A 597 31.83 33.76 -22.52
CA ILE A 597 31.63 34.23 -21.16
C ILE A 597 32.94 34.80 -20.59
N ASP A 598 34.04 34.11 -20.78
CA ASP A 598 35.35 34.54 -20.32
C ASP A 598 35.77 35.89 -20.96
N ALA A 599 35.54 36.03 -22.28
CA ALA A 599 35.78 37.30 -22.97
C ALA A 599 34.92 38.45 -22.40
N PHE A 600 33.67 38.17 -22.02
CA PHE A 600 32.80 39.16 -21.38
C PHE A 600 33.31 39.53 -19.98
N LEU A 601 33.70 38.55 -19.14
CA LEU A 601 34.20 38.79 -17.80
C LEU A 601 35.52 39.58 -17.83
N LYS A 602 36.42 39.28 -18.76
CA LYS A 602 37.64 40.06 -18.98
C LYS A 602 37.38 41.53 -19.35
N SER A 603 36.35 41.77 -20.15
CA SER A 603 35.97 43.12 -20.57
C SER A 603 35.24 43.91 -19.49
N ASN A 604 34.73 43.25 -18.46
CA ASN A 604 33.87 43.82 -17.41
C ASN A 604 34.31 43.34 -16.03
N SER A 605 35.34 43.99 -15.48
CA SER A 605 35.98 43.58 -14.21
C SER A 605 35.04 43.62 -13.00
N ASN A 606 33.93 44.38 -13.06
CA ASN A 606 32.94 44.49 -12.00
C ASN A 606 31.80 43.48 -12.17
N ALA A 607 31.72 42.73 -13.29
CA ALA A 607 30.68 41.76 -13.51
C ALA A 607 30.88 40.56 -12.61
N VAL A 608 29.80 40.13 -11.95
CA VAL A 608 29.75 38.92 -11.11
C VAL A 608 28.76 37.95 -11.74
N MET A 609 29.25 36.77 -12.05
CA MET A 609 28.41 35.68 -12.59
C MET A 609 28.06 34.69 -11.48
N THR A 610 26.80 34.41 -11.33
CA THR A 610 26.28 33.34 -10.47
C THR A 610 26.02 32.08 -11.28
N VAL A 611 26.40 30.93 -10.75
CA VAL A 611 26.19 29.62 -11.38
C VAL A 611 25.37 28.74 -10.45
N ASN A 612 24.21 28.34 -10.92
CA ASN A 612 23.30 27.44 -10.21
C ASN A 612 23.30 26.07 -10.89
N PRO A 613 24.02 25.05 -10.34
CA PRO A 613 23.99 23.72 -10.86
C PRO A 613 22.59 23.11 -10.68
N VAL A 614 22.07 22.55 -11.74
CA VAL A 614 20.78 21.92 -11.80
C VAL A 614 20.99 20.49 -12.24
N THR A 615 20.83 19.54 -11.32
CA THR A 615 21.09 18.13 -11.57
C THR A 615 19.77 17.37 -11.62
N TYR A 616 19.57 16.61 -12.68
CA TYR A 616 18.48 15.64 -12.75
C TYR A 616 18.95 14.33 -12.11
N ALA A 617 18.92 14.29 -10.76
CA ALA A 617 19.55 13.25 -9.96
C ALA A 617 19.00 11.84 -10.25
N GLU A 618 17.71 11.67 -10.39
CA GLU A 618 17.06 10.37 -10.65
C GLU A 618 17.59 9.75 -11.95
N LYS A 619 17.65 10.54 -13.02
CA LYS A 619 18.10 10.07 -14.34
C LYS A 619 19.60 9.86 -14.40
N GLU A 620 20.37 10.73 -13.79
CA GLU A 620 21.83 10.56 -13.67
C GLU A 620 22.16 9.27 -12.91
N LYS A 621 21.47 8.98 -11.79
CA LYS A 621 21.62 7.75 -11.02
C LYS A 621 21.30 6.52 -11.87
N GLU A 622 20.22 6.55 -12.64
CA GLU A 622 19.84 5.44 -13.52
C GLU A 622 20.92 5.18 -14.58
N GLN A 623 21.43 6.22 -15.23
CA GLN A 623 22.47 6.08 -16.25
C GLN A 623 23.82 5.64 -15.65
N ILE A 624 24.15 6.11 -14.46
CA ILE A 624 25.33 5.65 -13.71
C ILE A 624 25.17 4.17 -13.35
N LEU A 625 24.00 3.78 -12.83
CA LEU A 625 23.69 2.41 -12.46
C LEU A 625 23.84 1.44 -13.64
N PHE A 626 23.29 1.78 -14.78
CA PHE A 626 23.39 0.95 -15.98
C PHE A 626 24.84 0.82 -16.47
N PHE A 627 25.59 1.90 -16.42
CA PHE A 627 27.00 1.84 -16.81
C PHE A 627 27.85 1.00 -15.83
N GLU A 628 27.70 1.20 -14.53
CA GLU A 628 28.45 0.44 -13.52
C GLU A 628 28.05 -1.05 -13.57
N THR A 629 26.78 -1.36 -13.86
CA THR A 629 26.32 -2.75 -14.09
C THR A 629 27.01 -3.39 -15.29
N LYS A 630 26.99 -2.70 -16.45
CA LYS A 630 27.65 -3.19 -17.68
C LYS A 630 29.15 -3.32 -17.48
N LYS A 631 29.78 -2.36 -16.80
CA LYS A 631 31.20 -2.38 -16.45
C LYS A 631 31.55 -3.59 -15.59
N LYS A 632 30.80 -3.83 -14.52
CA LYS A 632 31.02 -4.96 -13.61
C LYS A 632 30.83 -6.28 -14.33
N TYR A 633 29.82 -6.39 -15.20
CA TYR A 633 29.60 -7.55 -16.06
C TYR A 633 30.77 -7.79 -17.03
N PHE A 634 31.23 -6.73 -17.70
CA PHE A 634 32.38 -6.80 -18.63
C PHE A 634 33.64 -7.32 -17.93
N MET A 635 33.93 -6.79 -16.73
CA MET A 635 35.06 -7.22 -15.93
C MET A 635 34.97 -8.69 -15.46
N LEU A 636 33.76 -9.19 -15.19
CA LEU A 636 33.52 -10.57 -14.78
C LEU A 636 33.65 -11.55 -15.97
N THR A 637 33.32 -11.11 -17.20
CA THR A 637 33.33 -11.96 -18.39
C THR A 637 34.65 -11.93 -19.16
N GLN A 638 35.50 -10.94 -18.87
CA GLN A 638 36.84 -10.78 -19.46
C GLN A 638 37.92 -10.70 -18.35
N PRO A 639 38.44 -11.84 -17.88
CA PRO A 639 39.41 -11.88 -16.76
C PRO A 639 40.70 -11.13 -17.01
N GLN A 640 41.04 -10.87 -18.27
CA GLN A 640 42.24 -10.13 -18.69
C GLN A 640 42.04 -8.59 -18.67
N ALA A 641 40.81 -8.10 -18.44
CA ALA A 641 40.56 -6.67 -18.32
C ALA A 641 41.24 -6.13 -17.06
N SER A 642 42.06 -5.08 -17.22
CA SER A 642 42.71 -4.41 -16.08
C SER A 642 41.63 -3.81 -15.15
N LYS A 643 41.94 -3.63 -13.86
CA LYS A 643 41.05 -2.96 -12.88
C LYS A 643 40.58 -1.57 -13.33
N LEU A 644 41.33 -0.92 -14.24
CA LEU A 644 41.00 0.33 -14.92
C LEU A 644 40.66 0.01 -16.38
N LEU A 645 39.42 0.32 -16.80
CA LEU A 645 39.00 0.19 -18.19
C LEU A 645 39.87 1.05 -19.12
N SER A 646 40.37 0.46 -20.18
CA SER A 646 40.96 1.23 -21.30
C SER A 646 39.85 2.09 -21.97
N LEU A 647 40.27 3.08 -22.76
CA LEU A 647 39.34 3.90 -23.54
C LEU A 647 38.49 3.04 -24.49
N GLN A 648 39.14 2.05 -25.11
CA GLN A 648 38.45 1.10 -26.02
C GLN A 648 37.47 0.19 -25.31
N ASP A 649 37.79 -0.29 -24.09
CA ASP A 649 36.89 -1.11 -23.29
C ASP A 649 35.74 -0.33 -22.74
N SER A 650 35.97 0.93 -22.34
CA SER A 650 34.90 1.86 -21.95
C SER A 650 33.89 2.07 -23.08
N MET A 651 34.37 2.19 -24.33
CA MET A 651 33.49 2.30 -25.50
C MET A 651 32.71 1.01 -25.77
N LYS A 652 33.30 -0.17 -25.53
CA LYS A 652 32.58 -1.44 -25.63
C LYS A 652 31.47 -1.54 -24.58
N VAL A 653 31.80 -1.23 -23.33
CA VAL A 653 30.84 -1.20 -22.22
C VAL A 653 29.70 -0.23 -22.52
N GLU A 654 29.97 0.95 -23.06
CA GLU A 654 28.95 1.93 -23.42
C GLU A 654 27.95 1.38 -24.44
N LYS A 655 28.46 0.66 -25.45
CA LYS A 655 27.65 0.07 -26.53
C LYS A 655 26.84 -1.17 -26.12
N MET A 656 27.08 -1.73 -24.94
CA MET A 656 26.29 -2.87 -24.45
C MET A 656 24.87 -2.43 -24.10
N SER A 657 23.88 -3.28 -24.38
CA SER A 657 22.52 -3.08 -23.89
C SER A 657 22.35 -3.66 -22.48
N VAL A 658 21.64 -3.00 -21.60
CA VAL A 658 21.25 -3.57 -20.30
C VAL A 658 20.21 -4.70 -20.46
N LYS A 659 19.54 -4.75 -21.61
CA LYS A 659 18.59 -5.82 -22.00
C LYS A 659 19.27 -7.00 -22.69
N ASP A 660 20.61 -7.01 -22.76
CA ASP A 660 21.35 -8.17 -23.29
C ASP A 660 20.99 -9.44 -22.53
N SER A 661 20.66 -10.50 -23.27
CA SER A 661 20.15 -11.76 -22.69
C SER A 661 21.14 -12.42 -21.72
N SER A 662 22.44 -12.29 -21.98
CA SER A 662 23.50 -12.86 -21.15
C SER A 662 23.65 -12.07 -19.85
N LEU A 663 23.59 -10.74 -19.92
CA LEU A 663 23.59 -9.86 -18.75
C LEU A 663 22.34 -10.08 -17.89
N VAL A 664 21.16 -10.12 -18.51
CA VAL A 664 19.89 -10.36 -17.80
C VAL A 664 19.89 -11.73 -17.11
N ARG A 665 20.44 -12.75 -17.75
CA ARG A 665 20.59 -14.09 -17.17
C ARG A 665 21.54 -14.09 -15.97
N LEU A 666 22.67 -13.38 -16.05
CA LEU A 666 23.60 -13.22 -14.91
C LEU A 666 22.91 -12.51 -13.75
N LEU A 667 22.25 -11.40 -14.01
CA LEU A 667 21.51 -10.64 -12.98
C LEU A 667 20.44 -11.50 -12.32
N SER A 668 19.74 -12.34 -13.07
CA SER A 668 18.68 -13.21 -12.53
C SER A 668 19.21 -14.44 -11.79
N LYS A 669 20.41 -14.95 -12.15
CA LYS A 669 21.02 -16.13 -11.50
C LYS A 669 21.47 -15.84 -10.05
N ASN A 670 21.88 -14.62 -9.77
CA ASN A 670 22.41 -14.20 -8.47
C ASN A 670 21.34 -13.63 -7.53
N ILE A 671 20.07 -13.71 -7.92
CA ILE A 671 18.96 -13.15 -7.16
C ILE A 671 18.06 -14.28 -6.71
N SER A 672 18.07 -14.55 -5.40
CA SER A 672 17.11 -15.42 -4.72
C SER A 672 15.77 -14.70 -4.42
N ASP A 673 15.69 -13.40 -4.68
CA ASP A 673 14.56 -12.55 -4.31
C ASP A 673 13.53 -12.48 -5.44
N THR A 674 12.37 -13.08 -5.20
CA THR A 674 11.23 -13.09 -6.14
C THR A 674 10.54 -11.73 -6.27
N VAL A 675 10.91 -10.75 -5.44
CA VAL A 675 10.28 -9.41 -5.37
C VAL A 675 10.94 -8.40 -6.32
N MET A 676 12.10 -8.71 -6.91
CA MET A 676 12.79 -7.82 -7.86
C MET A 676 12.25 -7.98 -9.28
N PHE A 677 11.38 -7.07 -9.69
CA PHE A 677 10.66 -7.16 -10.95
C PHE A 677 11.33 -6.41 -12.10
N SER A 678 11.94 -5.25 -11.86
CA SER A 678 12.56 -4.43 -12.89
C SER A 678 14.05 -4.73 -13.09
N ILE A 679 14.55 -4.42 -14.28
CA ILE A 679 15.99 -4.52 -14.58
C ILE A 679 16.78 -3.55 -13.70
N GLN A 680 16.22 -2.38 -13.39
CA GLN A 680 16.83 -1.38 -12.53
C GLN A 680 17.05 -1.91 -11.11
N GLU A 681 16.07 -2.61 -10.53
CA GLU A 681 16.21 -3.23 -9.20
C GLU A 681 17.29 -4.32 -9.19
N LYS A 682 17.31 -5.16 -10.22
CA LYS A 682 18.36 -6.17 -10.39
C LYS A 682 19.75 -5.55 -10.51
N CYS A 683 19.87 -4.44 -11.25
CA CYS A 683 21.11 -3.68 -11.34
C CYS A 683 21.51 -3.06 -10.00
N VAL A 684 20.56 -2.50 -9.22
CA VAL A 684 20.83 -1.94 -7.90
C VAL A 684 21.33 -3.03 -6.94
N ASN A 685 20.70 -4.21 -6.95
CA ASN A 685 21.17 -5.34 -6.15
C ASN A 685 22.58 -5.80 -6.56
N PHE A 686 22.89 -5.78 -7.84
CA PHE A 686 24.18 -6.20 -8.37
C PHE A 686 25.31 -5.20 -8.09
N VAL A 687 25.05 -3.90 -8.20
CA VAL A 687 26.05 -2.82 -8.04
C VAL A 687 26.08 -2.25 -6.62
N GLY A 688 24.90 -2.03 -6.02
CA GLY A 688 24.70 -1.35 -4.76
C GLY A 688 24.34 0.14 -4.93
N SER A 689 23.31 0.58 -4.20
CA SER A 689 22.83 1.98 -4.23
C SER A 689 23.87 2.99 -3.75
N LYS A 690 24.71 2.62 -2.80
CA LYS A 690 25.78 3.46 -2.25
C LYS A 690 26.81 3.85 -3.32
N ILE A 691 27.24 2.90 -4.14
CA ILE A 691 28.19 3.14 -5.22
C ILE A 691 27.61 4.15 -6.22
N VAL A 692 26.34 4.02 -6.55
CA VAL A 692 25.65 4.92 -7.49
C VAL A 692 25.59 6.34 -6.93
N ALA A 693 25.27 6.50 -5.65
CA ALA A 693 25.23 7.79 -4.98
C ALA A 693 26.63 8.46 -4.95
N GLU A 694 27.66 7.72 -4.56
CA GLU A 694 29.05 8.20 -4.55
C GLU A 694 29.52 8.64 -5.94
N ARG A 695 29.16 7.89 -7.00
CA ARG A 695 29.49 8.24 -8.38
C ARG A 695 28.77 9.50 -8.85
N LEU A 696 27.52 9.71 -8.44
CA LEU A 696 26.79 10.94 -8.74
C LEU A 696 27.46 12.14 -8.08
N ASP A 697 27.81 12.07 -6.81
CA ASP A 697 28.49 13.16 -6.09
C ASP A 697 29.84 13.49 -6.71
N GLN A 698 30.62 12.47 -7.11
CA GLN A 698 31.88 12.66 -7.83
C GLN A 698 31.65 13.35 -9.18
N LEU A 699 30.59 13.00 -9.92
CA LEU A 699 30.25 13.61 -11.21
C LEU A 699 29.91 15.10 -11.05
N ILE A 700 29.06 15.44 -10.08
CA ILE A 700 28.64 16.82 -9.79
C ILE A 700 29.88 17.66 -9.41
N LYS A 701 30.70 17.18 -8.50
CA LYS A 701 31.96 17.86 -8.10
C LYS A 701 32.90 18.04 -9.29
N LYS A 702 33.07 17.02 -10.11
CA LYS A 702 33.93 17.06 -11.29
C LYS A 702 33.47 18.10 -12.32
N ARG A 703 32.16 18.21 -12.57
CA ARG A 703 31.58 19.23 -13.47
C ARG A 703 31.85 20.64 -12.94
N SER A 704 31.65 20.87 -11.63
CA SER A 704 31.89 22.16 -10.99
C SER A 704 33.38 22.57 -11.05
N VAL A 705 34.26 21.62 -10.76
CA VAL A 705 35.70 21.84 -10.86
C VAL A 705 36.13 22.15 -12.29
N LEU A 706 35.65 21.39 -13.28
CA LEU A 706 35.93 21.63 -14.70
C LEU A 706 35.46 23.01 -15.17
N PHE A 707 34.28 23.41 -14.75
CA PHE A 707 33.72 24.71 -15.09
C PHE A 707 34.60 25.84 -14.52
N ILE A 708 34.90 25.80 -13.23
CA ILE A 708 35.75 26.85 -12.58
C ILE A 708 37.17 26.84 -13.11
N SER A 709 37.75 25.64 -13.33
CA SER A 709 39.14 25.53 -13.80
C SER A 709 39.35 26.17 -15.17
N TYR A 710 38.31 26.20 -16.02
CA TYR A 710 38.37 26.87 -17.32
C TYR A 710 38.69 28.38 -17.18
N PHE A 711 38.12 29.04 -16.18
CA PHE A 711 38.28 30.47 -15.93
C PHE A 711 39.53 30.82 -15.11
N LYS A 712 40.15 29.82 -14.46
CA LYS A 712 41.36 30.02 -13.68
C LYS A 712 42.58 30.39 -14.53
N GLU A 713 42.65 29.84 -15.76
CA GLU A 713 43.78 30.13 -16.67
C GLU A 713 43.88 31.61 -17.00
N ASP A 714 42.76 32.30 -17.04
CA ASP A 714 42.64 33.72 -17.38
C ASP A 714 42.38 34.64 -16.17
N GLY A 715 42.26 34.05 -14.96
CA GLY A 715 42.06 34.80 -13.70
C GLY A 715 40.65 35.37 -13.49
N THR A 716 39.68 34.96 -14.34
CA THR A 716 38.29 35.42 -14.25
C THR A 716 37.41 34.56 -13.31
N ASP A 717 37.99 33.51 -12.72
CA ASP A 717 37.33 32.65 -11.73
C ASP A 717 36.88 33.41 -10.47
N LYS A 718 37.55 34.50 -10.11
CA LYS A 718 37.18 35.36 -8.97
C LYS A 718 35.84 36.07 -9.13
N GLN A 719 35.37 36.24 -10.37
CA GLN A 719 34.11 36.86 -10.71
C GLN A 719 32.97 35.85 -10.74
N ILE A 720 33.21 34.57 -10.37
CA ILE A 720 32.22 33.48 -10.43
C ILE A 720 31.83 33.04 -9.02
N LYS A 721 30.54 33.10 -8.73
CA LYS A 721 29.92 32.54 -7.53
C LYS A 721 29.21 31.26 -7.88
N MET A 722 29.70 30.12 -7.44
CA MET A 722 29.05 28.80 -7.61
C MET A 722 28.18 28.54 -6.41
N HIS A 723 26.88 28.30 -6.65
CA HIS A 723 25.93 27.85 -5.63
C HIS A 723 25.91 26.33 -5.50
N GLU A 724 25.33 25.83 -4.42
CA GLU A 724 25.07 24.40 -4.27
C GLU A 724 24.01 23.93 -5.29
N SER A 725 24.08 22.67 -5.66
CA SER A 725 23.13 22.09 -6.62
C SER A 725 21.70 22.18 -6.08
N ALA A 726 20.83 22.85 -6.83
CA ALA A 726 19.39 22.82 -6.56
C ALA A 726 18.86 21.43 -6.90
N ASN A 727 18.20 20.80 -5.92
CA ASN A 727 17.45 19.56 -6.15
C ASN A 727 16.13 19.90 -6.86
N ASP A 728 15.68 18.95 -7.68
CA ASP A 728 14.35 18.88 -8.29
C ASP A 728 14.00 19.91 -9.37
N ILE A 729 14.56 19.68 -10.54
CA ILE A 729 14.03 20.31 -11.75
C ILE A 729 13.40 19.26 -12.65
N PRO A 730 12.29 19.65 -13.30
CA PRO A 730 11.62 18.75 -14.24
C PRO A 730 12.60 18.27 -15.29
N TYR A 731 12.53 16.99 -15.59
CA TYR A 731 13.36 16.37 -16.58
C TYR A 731 13.22 17.06 -17.94
N ASN A 732 14.30 17.67 -18.41
CA ASN A 732 14.38 18.28 -19.74
C ASN A 732 15.42 17.60 -20.63
N GLY A 733 15.85 16.39 -20.28
CA GLY A 733 16.86 15.61 -21.02
C GLY A 733 18.29 15.86 -20.58
N PHE A 734 18.57 16.88 -19.76
CA PHE A 734 19.93 17.31 -19.39
C PHE A 734 20.02 17.78 -17.94
N SER A 735 21.18 17.54 -17.34
CA SER A 735 21.66 18.37 -16.23
C SER A 735 22.25 19.64 -16.81
N HIS A 736 22.20 20.74 -16.10
CA HIS A 736 22.71 22.02 -16.62
C HIS A 736 23.17 22.96 -15.52
N PHE A 737 24.02 23.93 -15.88
CA PHE A 737 24.34 25.07 -15.06
C PHE A 737 23.51 26.24 -15.57
N LYS A 738 22.69 26.83 -14.71
CA LYS A 738 22.01 28.10 -14.97
C LYS A 738 22.90 29.25 -14.55
N LEU A 739 23.14 30.15 -15.49
CA LEU A 739 23.97 31.32 -15.29
C LEU A 739 23.08 32.53 -15.00
N GLY A 740 23.47 33.29 -14.00
CA GLY A 740 22.91 34.60 -13.68
C GLY A 740 24.03 35.64 -13.59
N TYR A 741 23.68 36.89 -13.72
CA TYR A 741 24.61 37.98 -13.57
C TYR A 741 24.08 38.99 -12.54
N GLU A 742 24.87 39.31 -11.51
CA GLU A 742 24.49 40.28 -10.47
C GLU A 742 24.87 41.71 -10.87
N GLU A 743 26.05 41.86 -11.47
CA GLU A 743 26.55 43.17 -11.96
C GLU A 743 27.05 42.98 -13.39
N GLY A 744 26.47 43.76 -14.31
CA GLY A 744 26.80 43.68 -15.74
C GLY A 744 26.11 42.46 -16.42
N ILE A 745 25.49 42.66 -17.55
CA ILE A 745 24.87 41.61 -18.35
C ILE A 745 25.50 41.65 -19.75
N PRO A 746 25.84 40.47 -20.35
CA PRO A 746 26.32 40.44 -21.75
C PRO A 746 25.42 41.21 -22.69
N GLU A 747 25.98 42.04 -23.58
CA GLU A 747 25.25 42.94 -24.46
C GLU A 747 24.22 42.18 -25.30
N ALA A 748 24.59 41.05 -25.85
CA ALA A 748 23.67 40.20 -26.62
C ALA A 748 22.44 39.74 -25.83
N VAL A 749 22.62 39.42 -24.53
CA VAL A 749 21.50 39.01 -23.64
C VAL A 749 20.64 40.23 -23.29
N ARG A 750 21.28 41.37 -23.01
CA ARG A 750 20.60 42.64 -22.73
C ARG A 750 19.75 43.07 -23.92
N ASP A 751 20.31 43.03 -25.13
CA ASP A 751 19.61 43.42 -26.38
C ASP A 751 18.43 42.45 -26.65
N ALA A 752 18.60 41.18 -26.46
CA ALA A 752 17.50 40.21 -26.57
C ALA A 752 16.37 40.48 -25.56
N TYR A 753 16.68 40.86 -24.31
CA TYR A 753 15.65 41.28 -23.34
C TYR A 753 14.96 42.58 -23.75
N HIS A 754 15.70 43.57 -24.29
CA HIS A 754 15.11 44.82 -24.77
C HIS A 754 14.15 44.55 -25.96
N GLN A 755 14.58 43.75 -26.92
CA GLN A 755 13.74 43.35 -28.06
C GLN A 755 12.49 42.61 -27.61
N LEU A 756 12.62 41.67 -26.66
CA LEU A 756 11.50 40.90 -26.08
C LEU A 756 10.50 41.83 -25.38
N ASN A 757 10.95 42.79 -24.61
CA ASN A 757 10.11 43.77 -23.94
C ASN A 757 9.38 44.68 -24.92
N ASP A 758 10.06 45.10 -25.98
CA ASP A 758 9.46 45.94 -27.03
C ASP A 758 8.38 45.16 -27.82
N LEU A 759 8.63 43.93 -28.14
CA LEU A 759 7.63 43.05 -28.77
C LEU A 759 6.41 42.87 -27.86
N ASN A 760 6.59 42.64 -26.58
CA ASN A 760 5.51 42.53 -25.61
C ASN A 760 4.70 43.83 -25.48
N LYS A 761 5.34 44.99 -25.46
CA LYS A 761 4.66 46.31 -25.47
C LYS A 761 3.87 46.56 -26.74
N ARG A 762 4.39 46.18 -27.92
CA ARG A 762 3.68 46.25 -29.18
C ARG A 762 2.44 45.36 -29.21
N SER A 763 2.53 44.17 -28.66
CA SER A 763 1.40 43.23 -28.53
C SER A 763 0.29 43.81 -27.64
N ILE A 764 0.64 44.32 -26.48
CA ILE A 764 -0.29 44.93 -25.53
C ILE A 764 -0.99 46.14 -26.23
N ARG A 765 -0.24 47.02 -26.88
CA ARG A 765 -0.83 48.15 -27.62
C ARG A 765 -1.79 47.71 -28.75
N LYS A 766 -1.45 46.65 -29.50
CA LYS A 766 -2.36 46.06 -30.53
C LYS A 766 -3.63 45.51 -29.89
N LYS A 767 -3.53 44.85 -28.76
CA LYS A 767 -4.67 44.28 -28.05
C LYS A 767 -5.60 45.40 -27.54
N TYR A 768 -5.04 46.45 -26.92
CA TYR A 768 -5.81 47.61 -26.49
C TYR A 768 -6.47 48.36 -27.66
N LYS A 769 -5.81 48.50 -28.80
CA LYS A 769 -6.37 49.13 -29.98
C LYS A 769 -7.54 48.34 -30.57
N LYS A 770 -7.45 46.99 -30.51
CA LYS A 770 -8.54 46.08 -30.93
C LYS A 770 -9.76 46.17 -30.01
N TYR A 771 -9.55 46.25 -28.69
CA TYR A 771 -10.64 46.44 -27.73
C TYR A 771 -11.25 47.83 -27.76
N ARG A 772 -10.52 48.85 -28.11
CA ARG A 772 -11.03 50.21 -28.26
C ARG A 772 -11.88 50.40 -29.54
N ASN A 773 -11.61 49.59 -30.58
CA ASN A 773 -12.36 49.59 -31.84
C ASN A 773 -13.53 48.58 -31.86
N ALA A 774 -13.59 47.65 -30.91
CA ALA A 774 -14.76 46.85 -30.64
C ALA A 774 -15.58 47.62 -29.60
N GLY A 775 -16.62 48.31 -30.04
CA GLY A 775 -17.52 49.09 -29.20
C GLY A 775 -18.06 48.28 -28.01
N PRO A 776 -18.73 48.94 -27.02
CA PRO A 776 -19.12 48.27 -25.80
C PRO A 776 -19.97 47.04 -26.11
N LEU A 777 -19.54 45.91 -25.58
CA LEU A 777 -20.35 44.68 -25.59
C LEU A 777 -21.67 44.99 -24.91
N VAL A 778 -22.74 45.07 -25.68
CA VAL A 778 -24.12 45.12 -25.20
C VAL A 778 -24.31 43.78 -24.45
N ALA A 779 -24.47 43.87 -23.14
CA ALA A 779 -24.93 42.76 -22.34
C ALA A 779 -26.38 42.45 -22.73
N ASN A 780 -26.58 41.26 -23.26
CA ASN A 780 -27.87 40.57 -23.25
C ASN A 780 -27.71 39.27 -22.48
#